data_f929d12bc9f49d7f531c23d370f25288
#
_entry.id   f929d12bc9f49d7f531c23d370f25288
#
_cell.length_a   1.000
_cell.length_b   1.000
_cell.length_c   1.000
_cell.angle_alpha   90.00
_cell.angle_beta   90.00
_cell.angle_gamma   90.00
#
_symmetry.space_group_name_H-M   'P 1'
#
loop_
_entity.id
_entity.type
_entity.pdbx_description
1 polymer ?
#
loop_
_entity_poly.entity_id
_entity_poly.type
_entity_poly.pdbx_seq_one_letter_code
_entity_poly.pdbx_strand_id
1 'polypeptide(L)'
;YPSRKEKDVEIRLQLSHDSALYGIRVSAGCRLTKLRMKEGRDFEHFEPLYTQAVETRREWTAQGKGQDLPYRIETLENLPEKIYEVSALDTRLTLRYPLGEQAREWDEYDPCVYELTVRILRGGSVLCERTSHFGLREFTHDELKLYCNDKEIFLRGTHDGMSFPLTGYAPMDLDSWLRVYGTSREYGLNHYRYHTCCPPKAAFLAASYLGIYVQAELAFWGSIYEAGDENYDREQQEFLLQEGIRALDAFGDLPSYFGMSMGNELWGSKAEINRIMGVLKAHDDRHLYTQGSNNHQFVPSVLPNDDFFSGVRFSTHRLFRGSYAMCDAPLGFVQTQRPGAYWDYDEMISPARITGSESSKGGTIQIQYGTGIREVEVGEGEAEVIPHVPVVSHEIGQYEFTPDFHEIERYTGVLQPENMKIFRERMEEKGLLGYADEYFRASGKLAAACYKLELEAALRSANLSGFQLLDIKDFPGQGTALVGIMNAFQINKGAIARTDWRMFCSDAVLLPTLDSFVMRGGDCIRSEVKLRYYRPEGLTNVRLQAVWLLKKQAAGDMEHRKRRTERQPEEGQNARWQKSAADSDAGLCGTAVQARDCADVTGRGLLTLGTIALKVPECENNAVYTLRFSLTSDNA
;
A
#
# COMPACT_ATOMS: atom_id res chain seq x y z
N TYR A 1 19.11 -15.68 11.66
CA TYR A 1 17.94 -15.41 12.54
C TYR A 1 18.30 -14.27 13.49
N PRO A 2 17.94 -13.01 13.15
CA PRO A 2 18.19 -11.86 14.02
C PRO A 2 17.31 -11.90 15.28
N SER A 3 17.86 -11.51 16.41
CA SER A 3 17.18 -11.37 17.69
C SER A 3 17.25 -9.92 18.18
N ARG A 4 16.09 -9.25 18.24
CA ARG A 4 15.94 -7.91 18.80
C ARG A 4 16.30 -7.89 20.28
N LYS A 5 15.82 -8.88 21.03
CA LYS A 5 16.01 -9.01 22.47
C LYS A 5 17.48 -9.22 22.86
N GLU A 6 18.15 -10.15 22.17
CA GLU A 6 19.53 -10.51 22.48
C GLU A 6 20.55 -9.60 21.77
N LYS A 7 20.09 -8.74 20.84
CA LYS A 7 20.93 -7.88 19.99
C LYS A 7 22.04 -8.67 19.29
N ASP A 8 21.70 -9.84 18.78
CA ASP A 8 22.59 -10.72 18.06
C ASP A 8 21.92 -11.32 16.82
N VAL A 9 22.67 -12.03 16.03
CA VAL A 9 22.16 -12.85 14.93
C VAL A 9 22.67 -14.28 15.06
N GLU A 10 21.75 -15.22 15.07
CA GLU A 10 22.06 -16.64 14.99
C GLU A 10 22.31 -17.03 13.54
N ILE A 11 23.52 -17.56 13.28
CA ILE A 11 23.96 -18.01 11.96
C ILE A 11 23.89 -19.54 11.94
N ARG A 12 23.02 -20.10 11.11
CA ARG A 12 22.90 -21.54 10.90
C ARG A 12 23.59 -21.91 9.60
N LEU A 13 24.58 -22.78 9.67
CA LEU A 13 25.31 -23.26 8.51
C LEU A 13 25.17 -24.77 8.40
N GLN A 14 24.92 -25.24 7.17
CA GLN A 14 25.07 -26.64 6.84
C GLN A 14 26.21 -26.79 5.83
N LEU A 15 27.25 -27.50 6.22
CA LEU A 15 28.40 -27.76 5.40
C LEU A 15 28.23 -29.12 4.70
N SER A 16 28.28 -29.13 3.37
CA SER A 16 28.39 -30.34 2.58
C SER A 16 29.83 -30.51 2.14
N HIS A 17 30.40 -31.69 2.29
CA HIS A 17 31.81 -31.93 1.96
C HIS A 17 32.02 -33.37 1.48
N ASP A 18 32.94 -33.51 0.54
CA ASP A 18 33.48 -34.79 0.07
C ASP A 18 34.80 -35.17 0.72
N SER A 19 35.35 -34.32 1.64
CA SER A 19 36.62 -34.50 2.30
C SER A 19 36.66 -33.81 3.67
N ALA A 20 37.62 -34.25 4.50
CA ALA A 20 37.77 -33.80 5.89
C ALA A 20 37.72 -32.27 6.10
N LEU A 21 36.93 -31.84 7.07
CA LEU A 21 36.79 -30.44 7.50
C LEU A 21 37.98 -29.92 8.34
N TYR A 22 39.14 -30.58 8.30
CA TYR A 22 40.31 -30.18 9.06
C TYR A 22 40.82 -28.78 8.69
N GLY A 23 41.04 -27.96 9.72
CA GLY A 23 41.59 -26.63 9.56
C GLY A 23 40.62 -25.61 8.92
N ILE A 24 39.33 -25.88 8.99
CA ILE A 24 38.29 -24.94 8.54
C ILE A 24 37.96 -23.99 9.69
N ARG A 25 37.80 -22.71 9.32
CA ARG A 25 37.30 -21.64 10.17
C ARG A 25 36.09 -20.98 9.51
N VAL A 26 35.18 -20.47 10.30
CA VAL A 26 34.11 -19.58 9.83
C VAL A 26 34.45 -18.17 10.29
N SER A 27 34.52 -17.24 9.37
CA SER A 27 34.58 -15.80 9.65
C SER A 27 33.23 -15.17 9.37
N ALA A 28 32.79 -14.31 10.28
CA ALA A 28 31.59 -13.51 10.10
C ALA A 28 31.90 -12.03 10.34
N GLY A 29 31.60 -11.20 9.36
CA GLY A 29 31.70 -9.75 9.41
C GLY A 29 30.37 -9.11 9.08
N CYS A 30 30.03 -8.04 9.78
CA CYS A 30 28.73 -7.37 9.58
C CYS A 30 28.93 -5.86 9.41
N ARG A 31 28.12 -5.25 8.57
CA ARG A 31 28.05 -3.79 8.44
C ARG A 31 26.60 -3.32 8.48
N LEU A 32 26.37 -2.17 9.08
CA LEU A 32 25.09 -1.49 9.07
C LEU A 32 25.05 -0.50 7.91
N THR A 33 24.00 -0.58 7.11
CA THR A 33 23.85 0.23 5.90
C THR A 33 22.51 0.97 5.90
N LYS A 34 22.45 2.11 5.20
CA LYS A 34 21.21 2.88 5.01
C LYS A 34 21.20 3.55 3.64
N LEU A 35 20.02 3.57 3.01
CA LEU A 35 19.82 4.32 1.77
C LEU A 35 19.69 5.81 2.07
N ARG A 36 20.36 6.64 1.27
CA ARG A 36 20.27 8.11 1.29
C ARG A 36 19.94 8.62 -0.09
N MET A 37 18.89 9.44 -0.17
CA MET A 37 18.61 10.18 -1.40
C MET A 37 19.65 11.26 -1.62
N LYS A 38 20.00 11.53 -2.88
CA LYS A 38 20.80 12.69 -3.28
C LYS A 38 19.92 13.93 -3.24
N GLU A 39 20.51 15.08 -2.92
CA GLU A 39 19.80 16.36 -2.83
C GLU A 39 19.10 16.71 -4.16
N GLY A 40 17.85 17.15 -4.08
CA GLY A 40 17.05 17.53 -5.25
C GLY A 40 16.66 16.37 -6.16
N ARG A 41 16.85 15.11 -5.75
CA ARG A 41 16.44 13.91 -6.49
C ARG A 41 15.26 13.24 -5.81
N ASP A 42 14.42 12.57 -6.61
CA ASP A 42 13.33 11.72 -6.16
C ASP A 42 13.26 10.44 -6.98
N PHE A 43 12.40 9.51 -6.58
CA PHE A 43 12.21 8.25 -7.29
C PHE A 43 11.21 8.39 -8.44
N GLU A 44 10.26 9.32 -8.37
CA GLU A 44 9.25 9.50 -9.41
C GLU A 44 9.88 9.83 -10.78
N HIS A 45 10.97 10.59 -10.78
CA HIS A 45 11.70 10.98 -12.00
C HIS A 45 12.89 10.07 -12.33
N PHE A 46 13.13 9.02 -11.53
CA PHE A 46 14.14 8.03 -11.84
C PHE A 46 13.61 6.98 -12.82
N GLU A 47 14.31 6.77 -13.92
CA GLU A 47 13.93 5.84 -14.97
C GLU A 47 14.91 4.65 -15.04
N PRO A 48 14.70 3.57 -14.26
CA PRO A 48 15.53 2.36 -14.32
C PRO A 48 15.26 1.58 -15.61
N LEU A 49 16.08 0.57 -15.89
CA LEU A 49 16.02 -0.19 -17.14
C LEU A 49 14.64 -0.77 -17.48
N TYR A 50 13.83 -1.15 -16.49
CA TYR A 50 12.51 -1.74 -16.76
C TYR A 50 11.49 -0.74 -17.29
N THR A 51 11.69 0.57 -17.13
CA THR A 51 10.83 1.63 -17.67
C THR A 51 11.25 2.09 -19.05
N GLN A 52 12.43 1.67 -19.51
CA GLN A 52 12.98 2.07 -20.80
C GLN A 52 12.47 1.20 -21.95
N ALA A 53 12.35 1.79 -23.13
CA ALA A 53 12.06 1.04 -24.34
C ALA A 53 13.14 -0.05 -24.62
N VAL A 54 12.77 -1.11 -25.32
CA VAL A 54 13.67 -2.26 -25.57
C VAL A 54 14.95 -1.84 -26.27
N GLU A 55 14.86 -0.92 -27.26
CA GLU A 55 16.00 -0.38 -27.98
C GLU A 55 16.96 0.35 -27.04
N THR A 56 16.44 1.25 -26.21
CA THR A 56 17.24 2.03 -25.24
C THR A 56 17.96 1.10 -24.25
N ARG A 57 17.29 0.06 -23.76
CA ARG A 57 17.91 -0.94 -22.88
C ARG A 57 19.09 -1.65 -23.53
N ARG A 58 18.94 -2.05 -24.80
CA ARG A 58 20.01 -2.68 -25.58
C ARG A 58 21.21 -1.74 -25.78
N GLU A 59 20.94 -0.49 -26.11
CA GLU A 59 21.98 0.52 -26.28
C GLU A 59 22.75 0.80 -24.99
N TRP A 60 22.07 0.97 -23.86
CA TRP A 60 22.71 1.21 -22.56
C TRP A 60 23.59 0.04 -22.13
N THR A 61 23.07 -1.19 -22.27
CA THR A 61 23.84 -2.40 -21.97
C THR A 61 25.08 -2.51 -22.86
N ALA A 62 24.96 -2.23 -24.14
CA ALA A 62 26.09 -2.26 -25.09
C ALA A 62 27.13 -1.17 -24.83
N GLN A 63 26.73 -0.02 -24.29
CA GLN A 63 27.62 1.12 -24.02
C GLN A 63 28.25 1.10 -22.64
N GLY A 64 27.88 0.15 -21.77
CA GLY A 64 28.35 0.06 -20.38
C GLY A 64 28.07 1.33 -19.56
N LYS A 65 27.06 2.11 -19.92
CA LYS A 65 26.69 3.35 -19.23
C LYS A 65 26.07 3.01 -17.89
N GLY A 66 26.74 3.40 -16.80
CA GLY A 66 26.16 3.44 -15.46
C GLY A 66 25.05 4.52 -15.40
N GLN A 67 23.94 4.20 -14.72
CA GLN A 67 22.91 5.18 -14.44
C GLN A 67 23.37 6.19 -13.38
N ASP A 68 22.96 7.45 -13.51
CA ASP A 68 23.06 8.41 -12.40
C ASP A 68 21.95 8.12 -11.40
N LEU A 69 22.24 7.20 -10.46
CA LEU A 69 21.30 6.79 -9.43
C LEU A 69 20.91 7.98 -8.54
N PRO A 70 19.61 8.16 -8.22
CA PRO A 70 19.14 9.25 -7.36
C PRO A 70 19.49 9.05 -5.89
N TYR A 71 20.09 7.92 -5.54
CA TYR A 71 20.42 7.51 -4.18
C TYR A 71 21.84 6.96 -4.08
N ARG A 72 22.26 6.72 -2.84
CA ARG A 72 23.44 5.91 -2.48
C ARG A 72 23.13 5.06 -1.26
N ILE A 73 23.78 3.90 -1.13
CA ILE A 73 23.75 3.08 0.08
C ILE A 73 25.04 3.38 0.86
N GLU A 74 24.87 3.97 2.04
CA GLU A 74 25.96 4.33 2.93
C GLU A 74 26.19 3.24 3.97
N THR A 75 27.45 2.93 4.25
CA THR A 75 27.81 2.17 5.44
C THR A 75 27.87 3.13 6.63
N LEU A 76 26.97 2.91 7.60
CA LEU A 76 26.93 3.70 8.83
C LEU A 76 27.95 3.20 9.84
N GLU A 77 28.16 1.88 9.89
CA GLU A 77 29.03 1.22 10.85
C GLU A 77 29.57 -0.10 10.28
N ASN A 78 30.82 -0.40 10.58
CA ASN A 78 31.41 -1.73 10.36
C ASN A 78 31.63 -2.38 11.74
N LEU A 79 30.96 -3.50 11.96
CA LEU A 79 31.12 -4.27 13.20
C LEU A 79 32.35 -5.19 13.13
N PRO A 80 32.97 -5.53 14.27
CA PRO A 80 34.15 -6.35 14.31
C PRO A 80 33.96 -7.74 13.68
N GLU A 81 34.89 -8.17 12.86
CA GLU A 81 34.94 -9.54 12.35
C GLU A 81 35.12 -10.55 13.47
N LYS A 82 34.40 -11.65 13.46
CA LYS A 82 34.51 -12.79 14.37
C LYS A 82 34.97 -14.03 13.63
N ILE A 83 35.85 -14.79 14.26
CA ILE A 83 36.35 -16.06 13.74
C ILE A 83 35.93 -17.17 14.69
N TYR A 84 35.36 -18.23 14.11
CA TYR A 84 34.90 -19.41 14.82
C TYR A 84 35.71 -20.62 14.34
N GLU A 85 36.25 -21.39 15.28
CA GLU A 85 36.87 -22.65 14.98
C GLU A 85 35.81 -23.74 14.77
N VAL A 86 35.97 -24.55 13.73
CA VAL A 86 35.02 -25.61 13.37
C VAL A 86 35.62 -26.96 13.73
N SER A 87 34.89 -27.77 14.47
CA SER A 87 35.26 -29.17 14.69
C SER A 87 35.21 -29.96 13.40
N ALA A 88 36.15 -30.84 13.17
CA ALA A 88 36.22 -31.68 11.98
C ALA A 88 34.99 -32.60 11.78
N LEU A 89 34.15 -32.75 12.79
CA LEU A 89 32.93 -33.59 12.78
C LEU A 89 31.65 -32.80 12.57
N ASP A 90 31.72 -31.46 12.63
CA ASP A 90 30.51 -30.62 12.55
C ASP A 90 30.10 -30.38 11.11
N THR A 91 28.97 -30.93 10.69
CA THR A 91 28.34 -30.64 9.41
C THR A 91 27.22 -29.58 9.54
N ARG A 92 26.72 -29.38 10.75
CA ARG A 92 25.72 -28.33 11.09
C ARG A 92 26.28 -27.48 12.21
N LEU A 93 26.36 -26.18 11.96
CA LEU A 93 26.88 -25.20 12.90
C LEU A 93 25.81 -24.17 13.24
N THR A 94 25.71 -23.85 14.52
CA THR A 94 24.94 -22.72 15.00
C THR A 94 25.88 -21.75 15.69
N LEU A 95 26.09 -20.58 15.14
CA LEU A 95 26.97 -19.55 15.63
C LEU A 95 26.20 -18.32 16.04
N ARG A 96 26.70 -17.56 17.02
CA ARG A 96 26.08 -16.28 17.40
C ARG A 96 27.05 -15.13 17.13
N TYR A 97 26.53 -14.15 16.37
CA TYR A 97 27.26 -12.93 16.06
C TYR A 97 26.61 -11.75 16.78
N PRO A 98 27.23 -11.15 17.82
CA PRO A 98 26.66 -10.03 18.55
C PRO A 98 26.72 -8.74 17.71
N LEU A 99 25.66 -7.97 17.76
CA LEU A 99 25.56 -6.66 17.11
C LEU A 99 25.93 -5.50 18.05
N GLY A 100 26.03 -5.78 19.36
CA GLY A 100 26.41 -4.80 20.38
C GLY A 100 25.23 -4.02 20.95
N GLU A 101 25.51 -3.31 22.05
CA GLU A 101 24.47 -2.58 22.80
C GLU A 101 23.81 -1.46 21.97
N GLN A 102 24.53 -0.88 21.02
CA GLN A 102 24.06 0.20 20.14
C GLN A 102 23.38 -0.33 18.85
N ALA A 103 23.04 -1.62 18.81
CA ALA A 103 22.37 -2.21 17.67
C ALA A 103 21.08 -1.45 17.34
N ARG A 104 20.92 -1.06 16.06
CA ARG A 104 19.77 -0.28 15.60
C ARG A 104 18.65 -1.19 15.16
N GLU A 105 17.44 -0.83 15.58
CA GLU A 105 16.22 -1.47 15.12
C GLU A 105 15.81 -0.92 13.76
N TRP A 106 15.10 -1.75 12.99
CA TRP A 106 14.53 -1.38 11.71
C TRP A 106 13.05 -1.02 11.91
N ASP A 107 12.63 0.14 11.41
CA ASP A 107 11.23 0.50 11.22
C ASP A 107 11.06 1.37 9.96
N GLU A 108 9.82 1.78 9.65
CA GLU A 108 9.53 2.60 8.46
C GLU A 108 10.21 3.98 8.47
N TYR A 109 10.64 4.48 9.64
CA TYR A 109 11.29 5.79 9.80
C TYR A 109 12.82 5.69 9.90
N ASP A 110 13.32 4.55 10.36
CA ASP A 110 14.73 4.24 10.41
C ASP A 110 15.08 2.90 9.73
N PRO A 111 14.91 2.81 8.41
CA PRO A 111 15.09 1.58 7.66
C PRO A 111 16.58 1.24 7.45
N CYS A 112 17.27 0.95 8.56
CA CYS A 112 18.65 0.49 8.55
C CYS A 112 18.73 -1.01 8.29
N VAL A 113 19.63 -1.45 7.43
CA VAL A 113 19.80 -2.84 7.02
C VAL A 113 21.19 -3.31 7.39
N TYR A 114 21.29 -4.44 8.11
CA TYR A 114 22.54 -5.13 8.36
C TYR A 114 22.89 -6.02 7.18
N GLU A 115 24.15 -5.97 6.77
CA GLU A 115 24.73 -6.85 5.76
C GLU A 115 25.76 -7.75 6.46
N LEU A 116 25.45 -9.03 6.59
CA LEU A 116 26.28 -10.05 7.22
C LEU A 116 26.98 -10.87 6.14
N THR A 117 28.30 -10.85 6.14
CA THR A 117 29.10 -11.68 5.25
C THR A 117 29.77 -12.81 6.06
N VAL A 118 29.47 -14.04 5.67
CA VAL A 118 30.02 -15.26 6.26
C VAL A 118 30.98 -15.91 5.28
N ARG A 119 32.20 -16.24 5.74
CA ARG A 119 33.25 -16.87 4.94
C ARG A 119 33.67 -18.18 5.56
N ILE A 120 33.87 -19.18 4.73
CA ILE A 120 34.53 -20.43 5.08
C ILE A 120 35.99 -20.33 4.66
N LEU A 121 36.86 -20.48 5.62
CA LEU A 121 38.31 -20.28 5.42
C LEU A 121 39.10 -21.60 5.64
N ARG A 122 40.15 -21.83 4.85
CA ARG A 122 41.13 -22.88 5.07
C ARG A 122 42.52 -22.33 4.77
N GLY A 123 43.45 -22.45 5.75
CA GLY A 123 44.81 -21.96 5.57
C GLY A 123 44.94 -20.50 5.15
N GLY A 124 43.97 -19.65 5.53
CA GLY A 124 43.89 -18.24 5.13
C GLY A 124 43.20 -17.98 3.81
N SER A 125 42.85 -19.00 3.04
CA SER A 125 42.11 -18.85 1.77
C SER A 125 40.62 -18.95 1.99
N VAL A 126 39.83 -18.10 1.28
CA VAL A 126 38.37 -18.16 1.26
C VAL A 126 37.90 -19.27 0.33
N LEU A 127 37.21 -20.28 0.87
CA LEU A 127 36.62 -21.38 0.12
C LEU A 127 35.20 -21.05 -0.38
N CYS A 128 34.44 -20.37 0.47
CA CYS A 128 33.05 -19.97 0.16
C CYS A 128 32.73 -18.68 0.90
N GLU A 129 31.95 -17.84 0.27
CA GLU A 129 31.42 -16.61 0.86
C GLU A 129 29.91 -16.51 0.57
N ARG A 130 29.16 -16.06 1.57
CA ARG A 130 27.73 -15.74 1.44
C ARG A 130 27.42 -14.45 2.19
N THR A 131 26.63 -13.61 1.56
CA THR A 131 26.14 -12.36 2.16
C THR A 131 24.61 -12.43 2.30
N SER A 132 24.15 -12.14 3.52
CA SER A 132 22.73 -12.01 3.86
C SER A 132 22.44 -10.61 4.38
N HIS A 133 21.21 -10.14 4.12
CA HIS A 133 20.72 -8.86 4.64
C HIS A 133 19.63 -9.14 5.65
N PHE A 134 19.60 -8.38 6.74
CA PHE A 134 18.58 -8.50 7.78
C PHE A 134 18.37 -7.18 8.52
N GLY A 135 17.37 -7.13 9.38
CA GLY A 135 17.12 -6.02 10.31
C GLY A 135 16.64 -6.54 11.65
N LEU A 136 16.90 -5.79 12.72
CA LEU A 136 16.34 -6.07 14.03
C LEU A 136 14.90 -5.50 14.08
N ARG A 137 13.93 -6.38 13.95
CA ARG A 137 12.52 -6.01 14.02
C ARG A 137 11.70 -7.12 14.68
N GLU A 138 10.58 -6.73 15.24
CA GLU A 138 9.57 -7.62 15.79
C GLU A 138 8.19 -7.10 15.37
N PHE A 139 7.39 -7.94 14.72
CA PHE A 139 6.01 -7.63 14.39
C PHE A 139 5.11 -8.33 15.38
N THR A 140 4.22 -7.55 16.00
CA THR A 140 3.25 -8.04 16.95
C THR A 140 1.87 -7.40 16.70
N HIS A 141 0.85 -7.92 17.35
CA HIS A 141 -0.50 -7.37 17.32
C HIS A 141 -1.20 -7.55 18.67
N ASP A 142 -2.20 -6.74 18.90
CA ASP A 142 -3.26 -6.99 19.88
C ASP A 142 -4.59 -7.29 19.16
N GLU A 143 -5.71 -7.13 19.81
CA GLU A 143 -7.03 -7.38 19.21
C GLU A 143 -7.39 -6.37 18.10
N LEU A 144 -6.78 -5.18 18.09
CA LEU A 144 -7.17 -4.07 17.22
C LEU A 144 -6.02 -3.49 16.40
N LYS A 145 -4.77 -3.62 16.85
CA LYS A 145 -3.64 -2.87 16.32
C LYS A 145 -2.47 -3.75 15.94
N LEU A 146 -1.75 -3.29 14.94
CA LEU A 146 -0.49 -3.83 14.47
C LEU A 146 0.67 -3.02 15.03
N TYR A 147 1.77 -3.69 15.36
CA TYR A 147 2.96 -3.07 15.93
C TYR A 147 4.23 -3.51 15.20
N CYS A 148 5.19 -2.59 15.14
CA CYS A 148 6.57 -2.88 14.81
C CYS A 148 7.45 -2.34 15.93
N ASN A 149 8.22 -3.23 16.61
CA ASN A 149 9.08 -2.88 17.75
C ASN A 149 8.30 -2.13 18.85
N ASP A 150 7.15 -2.66 19.27
CA ASP A 150 6.24 -2.10 20.27
C ASP A 150 5.60 -0.74 19.89
N LYS A 151 5.79 -0.27 18.66
CA LYS A 151 5.22 0.98 18.16
C LYS A 151 4.03 0.69 17.24
N GLU A 152 2.89 1.30 17.52
CA GLU A 152 1.71 1.18 16.64
C GLU A 152 2.07 1.60 15.21
N ILE A 153 1.66 0.77 14.23
CA ILE A 153 1.77 1.05 12.81
C ILE A 153 0.38 1.07 12.17
N PHE A 154 0.24 1.81 11.08
CA PHE A 154 -0.94 1.82 10.24
C PHE A 154 -0.52 1.57 8.80
N LEU A 155 -1.01 0.48 8.21
CA LEU A 155 -0.66 0.10 6.85
C LEU A 155 -1.39 1.00 5.85
N ARG A 156 -0.65 1.85 5.15
CA ARG A 156 -1.12 2.63 4.00
C ARG A 156 -0.66 1.90 2.75
N GLY A 157 -1.45 0.93 2.32
CA GLY A 157 -1.02 -0.06 1.36
C GLY A 157 -1.59 0.08 -0.03
N THR A 158 -0.97 -0.64 -0.94
CA THR A 158 -1.48 -0.90 -2.27
C THR A 158 -1.34 -2.39 -2.61
N HIS A 159 -2.23 -2.87 -3.44
CA HIS A 159 -2.13 -4.14 -4.14
C HIS A 159 -1.06 -4.04 -5.23
N ASP A 160 -0.41 -5.15 -5.59
CA ASP A 160 0.43 -5.28 -6.77
C ASP A 160 0.37 -6.71 -7.33
N GLY A 161 -0.03 -6.85 -8.57
CA GLY A 161 -0.02 -8.12 -9.32
C GLY A 161 1.26 -8.32 -10.14
N MET A 162 2.35 -7.64 -9.82
CA MET A 162 3.65 -7.71 -10.52
C MET A 162 3.55 -7.52 -12.03
N SER A 163 2.70 -6.61 -12.48
CA SER A 163 2.54 -6.29 -13.91
C SER A 163 3.58 -5.29 -14.38
N PHE A 164 4.45 -5.73 -15.30
CA PHE A 164 5.52 -4.93 -15.90
C PHE A 164 5.38 -4.95 -17.42
N PRO A 165 4.71 -3.97 -18.05
CA PRO A 165 4.32 -4.03 -19.46
C PRO A 165 5.47 -4.19 -20.45
N LEU A 166 6.63 -3.59 -20.17
CA LEU A 166 7.77 -3.63 -21.10
C LEU A 166 8.55 -4.95 -21.05
N THR A 167 8.63 -5.58 -19.89
CA THR A 167 9.41 -6.81 -19.67
C THR A 167 8.56 -8.07 -19.69
N GLY A 168 7.30 -7.98 -19.30
CA GLY A 168 6.39 -9.12 -19.12
C GLY A 168 6.70 -9.97 -17.88
N TYR A 169 7.68 -9.60 -17.08
CA TYR A 169 8.05 -10.22 -15.81
C TYR A 169 8.63 -9.20 -14.83
N ALA A 170 8.62 -9.53 -13.56
CA ALA A 170 9.16 -8.69 -12.49
C ALA A 170 10.68 -8.48 -12.65
N PRO A 171 11.20 -7.27 -12.48
CA PRO A 171 12.64 -7.01 -12.48
C PRO A 171 13.35 -7.73 -11.33
N MET A 172 14.61 -8.14 -11.56
CA MET A 172 15.42 -8.85 -10.58
C MET A 172 16.53 -7.99 -9.97
N ASP A 173 16.57 -6.71 -10.30
CA ASP A 173 17.55 -5.76 -9.83
C ASP A 173 16.98 -4.81 -8.77
N LEU A 174 17.87 -4.32 -7.90
CA LEU A 174 17.53 -3.46 -6.77
C LEU A 174 17.00 -2.09 -7.24
N ASP A 175 17.61 -1.51 -8.27
CA ASP A 175 17.30 -0.15 -8.73
C ASP A 175 15.85 -0.04 -9.21
N SER A 176 15.39 -1.05 -9.96
CA SER A 176 14.01 -1.14 -10.43
C SER A 176 13.01 -1.16 -9.29
N TRP A 177 13.28 -1.95 -8.26
CA TRP A 177 12.38 -2.04 -7.10
C TRP A 177 12.45 -0.81 -6.19
N LEU A 178 13.62 -0.18 -6.07
CA LEU A 178 13.74 1.11 -5.40
C LEU A 178 12.91 2.18 -6.09
N ARG A 179 12.81 2.16 -7.43
CA ARG A 179 11.90 3.04 -8.19
C ARG A 179 10.43 2.75 -7.86
N VAL A 180 10.04 1.46 -7.88
CA VAL A 180 8.65 1.04 -7.61
C VAL A 180 8.21 1.50 -6.21
N TYR A 181 8.93 1.10 -5.20
CA TYR A 181 8.56 1.41 -3.81
C TYR A 181 8.83 2.86 -3.44
N GLY A 182 9.92 3.43 -3.93
CA GLY A 182 10.29 4.81 -3.65
C GLY A 182 9.25 5.79 -4.14
N THR A 183 8.75 5.62 -5.36
CA THR A 183 7.64 6.42 -5.89
C THR A 183 6.40 6.30 -5.01
N SER A 184 5.99 5.08 -4.66
CA SER A 184 4.81 4.88 -3.81
C SER A 184 4.98 5.49 -2.41
N ARG A 185 6.19 5.40 -1.84
CA ARG A 185 6.51 6.05 -0.58
C ARG A 185 6.41 7.58 -0.67
N GLU A 186 6.83 8.17 -1.78
CA GLU A 186 6.66 9.60 -2.04
C GLU A 186 5.19 10.03 -2.11
N TYR A 187 4.28 9.08 -2.44
CA TYR A 187 2.83 9.24 -2.36
C TYR A 187 2.24 8.82 -1.00
N GLY A 188 3.07 8.57 0.00
CA GLY A 188 2.65 8.33 1.39
C GLY A 188 2.33 6.88 1.72
N LEU A 189 2.53 5.94 0.81
CA LEU A 189 2.36 4.51 1.07
C LEU A 189 3.54 3.93 1.84
N ASN A 190 3.26 2.94 2.69
CA ASN A 190 4.27 2.20 3.46
C ASN A 190 4.06 0.68 3.41
N HIS A 191 3.11 0.19 2.59
CA HIS A 191 2.77 -1.22 2.55
C HIS A 191 2.45 -1.68 1.12
N TYR A 192 2.86 -2.91 0.80
CA TYR A 192 2.53 -3.61 -0.43
C TYR A 192 1.99 -5.00 -0.13
N ARG A 193 0.82 -5.30 -0.66
CA ARG A 193 0.26 -6.64 -0.73
C ARG A 193 0.44 -7.18 -2.15
N TYR A 194 1.08 -8.32 -2.27
CA TYR A 194 1.27 -9.01 -3.55
C TYR A 194 0.14 -10.00 -3.79
N HIS A 195 -0.65 -9.74 -4.83
CA HIS A 195 -1.81 -10.55 -5.19
C HIS A 195 -1.38 -11.89 -5.79
N THR A 196 -1.65 -12.99 -5.08
CA THR A 196 -1.36 -14.36 -5.51
C THR A 196 0.08 -14.59 -5.97
N CYS A 197 1.04 -13.91 -5.37
CA CYS A 197 2.45 -14.07 -5.72
C CYS A 197 3.39 -13.64 -4.57
N CYS A 198 4.63 -14.11 -4.68
CA CYS A 198 5.74 -13.69 -3.83
C CYS A 198 6.74 -12.90 -4.70
N PRO A 199 7.09 -11.66 -4.32
CA PRO A 199 8.03 -10.86 -5.08
C PRO A 199 9.46 -11.39 -4.95
N PRO A 200 10.39 -11.03 -5.87
CA PRO A 200 11.78 -11.49 -5.82
C PRO A 200 12.57 -10.85 -4.67
N LYS A 201 13.72 -11.44 -4.34
CA LYS A 201 14.64 -10.93 -3.29
C LYS A 201 14.95 -9.44 -3.42
N ALA A 202 15.14 -8.97 -4.65
CA ALA A 202 15.43 -7.56 -4.93
C ALA A 202 14.30 -6.62 -4.45
N ALA A 203 13.04 -7.06 -4.55
CA ALA A 203 11.90 -6.33 -4.03
C ALA A 203 11.94 -6.24 -2.50
N PHE A 204 12.08 -7.36 -1.81
CA PHE A 204 12.20 -7.33 -0.34
C PHE A 204 13.37 -6.48 0.16
N LEU A 205 14.52 -6.54 -0.54
CA LEU A 205 15.68 -5.73 -0.17
C LEU A 205 15.44 -4.23 -0.39
N ALA A 206 14.83 -3.85 -1.51
CA ALA A 206 14.46 -2.46 -1.78
C ALA A 206 13.44 -1.95 -0.74
N ALA A 207 12.43 -2.74 -0.44
CA ALA A 207 11.45 -2.44 0.60
C ALA A 207 12.12 -2.27 1.98
N SER A 208 13.12 -3.12 2.29
CA SER A 208 13.90 -3.02 3.52
C SER A 208 14.65 -1.69 3.63
N TYR A 209 15.24 -1.20 2.55
CA TYR A 209 15.93 0.10 2.53
C TYR A 209 14.99 1.30 2.55
N LEU A 210 13.73 1.11 2.20
CA LEU A 210 12.73 2.18 2.13
C LEU A 210 11.72 2.15 3.29
N GLY A 211 11.78 1.18 4.20
CA GLY A 211 10.84 1.07 5.30
C GLY A 211 9.43 0.71 4.83
N ILE A 212 9.31 -0.16 3.85
CA ILE A 212 8.04 -0.66 3.31
C ILE A 212 7.74 -2.03 3.90
N TYR A 213 6.51 -2.23 4.37
CA TYR A 213 6.00 -3.51 4.86
C TYR A 213 5.47 -4.34 3.70
N VAL A 214 6.01 -5.53 3.47
CA VAL A 214 5.65 -6.42 2.36
C VAL A 214 4.83 -7.59 2.86
N GLN A 215 3.64 -7.76 2.30
CA GLN A 215 2.81 -8.95 2.44
C GLN A 215 2.91 -9.76 1.13
N ALA A 216 3.49 -10.94 1.21
CA ALA A 216 3.48 -11.91 0.11
C ALA A 216 2.26 -12.82 0.22
N GLU A 217 1.79 -13.34 -0.90
CA GLU A 217 0.73 -14.36 -0.95
C GLU A 217 1.24 -15.64 -1.60
N LEU A 218 0.68 -16.78 -1.19
CA LEU A 218 0.82 -18.01 -1.98
C LEU A 218 0.19 -17.80 -3.35
N ALA A 219 0.74 -18.43 -4.37
CA ALA A 219 0.29 -18.30 -5.74
C ALA A 219 -1.02 -19.06 -5.98
N PHE A 220 -2.08 -18.64 -5.28
CA PHE A 220 -3.35 -19.35 -5.30
C PHE A 220 -4.58 -18.44 -5.20
N TRP A 221 -5.55 -18.72 -6.05
CA TRP A 221 -6.88 -18.13 -6.06
C TRP A 221 -7.88 -19.20 -6.45
N GLY A 222 -8.58 -19.76 -5.46
CA GLY A 222 -9.47 -20.89 -5.69
C GLY A 222 -9.98 -21.52 -4.40
N SER A 223 -10.35 -22.79 -4.47
CA SER A 223 -10.91 -23.53 -3.35
C SER A 223 -9.91 -24.56 -2.82
N ILE A 224 -9.78 -24.64 -1.51
CA ILE A 224 -8.97 -25.63 -0.80
C ILE A 224 -9.92 -26.64 -0.15
N TYR A 225 -9.74 -27.93 -0.42
CA TYR A 225 -10.62 -28.99 0.05
C TYR A 225 -9.92 -29.90 1.05
N GLU A 226 -10.69 -30.54 1.95
CA GLU A 226 -10.18 -31.54 2.90
C GLU A 226 -9.93 -32.89 2.25
N ALA A 227 -9.05 -33.67 2.87
CA ALA A 227 -8.83 -35.06 2.45
C ALA A 227 -10.14 -35.85 2.58
N GLY A 228 -10.59 -36.46 1.47
CA GLY A 228 -11.86 -37.19 1.37
C GLY A 228 -12.94 -36.45 0.58
N ASP A 229 -12.78 -35.16 0.29
CA ASP A 229 -13.59 -34.46 -0.70
C ASP A 229 -13.22 -34.92 -2.12
N GLU A 230 -14.20 -34.98 -3.01
CA GLU A 230 -13.98 -35.41 -4.41
C GLU A 230 -13.06 -34.45 -5.20
N ASN A 231 -12.98 -33.20 -4.77
CA ASN A 231 -12.14 -32.15 -5.38
C ASN A 231 -10.80 -31.98 -4.65
N TYR A 232 -10.47 -32.86 -3.69
CA TYR A 232 -9.21 -32.76 -2.94
C TYR A 232 -8.01 -32.99 -3.84
N ASP A 233 -7.16 -31.97 -3.92
CA ASP A 233 -5.88 -31.99 -4.63
C ASP A 233 -4.71 -31.94 -3.65
N ARG A 234 -4.16 -33.11 -3.34
CA ARG A 234 -3.02 -33.27 -2.44
C ARG A 234 -1.75 -32.62 -2.99
N GLU A 235 -1.49 -32.77 -4.29
CA GLU A 235 -0.26 -32.30 -4.91
C GLU A 235 -0.25 -30.77 -4.92
N GLN A 236 -1.39 -30.15 -5.23
CA GLN A 236 -1.55 -28.68 -5.18
C GLN A 236 -1.28 -28.17 -3.76
N GLN A 237 -1.88 -28.75 -2.73
CA GLN A 237 -1.74 -28.26 -1.36
C GLN A 237 -0.32 -28.45 -0.83
N GLU A 238 0.32 -29.60 -1.14
CA GLU A 238 1.72 -29.83 -0.79
C GLU A 238 2.64 -28.84 -1.52
N PHE A 239 2.38 -28.55 -2.80
CA PHE A 239 3.11 -27.55 -3.56
C PHE A 239 3.00 -26.16 -2.93
N LEU A 240 1.78 -25.71 -2.57
CA LEU A 240 1.56 -24.42 -1.92
C LEU A 240 2.29 -24.30 -0.58
N LEU A 241 2.24 -25.38 0.22
CA LEU A 241 2.96 -25.45 1.49
C LEU A 241 4.48 -25.33 1.28
N GLN A 242 5.04 -26.07 0.32
CA GLN A 242 6.47 -26.05 0.03
C GLN A 242 6.91 -24.68 -0.54
N GLU A 243 6.08 -24.04 -1.37
CA GLU A 243 6.35 -22.68 -1.85
C GLU A 243 6.37 -21.66 -0.71
N GLY A 244 5.43 -21.77 0.23
CA GLY A 244 5.45 -20.92 1.43
C GLY A 244 6.71 -21.10 2.27
N ILE A 245 7.13 -22.33 2.54
CA ILE A 245 8.38 -22.66 3.25
C ILE A 245 9.60 -22.08 2.51
N ARG A 246 9.67 -22.26 1.18
CA ARG A 246 10.79 -21.71 0.38
C ARG A 246 10.85 -20.18 0.42
N ALA A 247 9.69 -19.52 0.39
CA ALA A 247 9.63 -18.05 0.49
C ALA A 247 10.12 -17.56 1.86
N LEU A 248 9.73 -18.21 2.95
CA LEU A 248 10.19 -17.92 4.30
C LEU A 248 11.70 -18.18 4.46
N ASP A 249 12.20 -19.32 3.99
CA ASP A 249 13.63 -19.65 4.04
C ASP A 249 14.49 -18.68 3.22
N ALA A 250 13.97 -18.22 2.08
CA ALA A 250 14.72 -17.36 1.17
C ALA A 250 14.73 -15.88 1.57
N PHE A 251 13.63 -15.39 2.16
CA PHE A 251 13.38 -13.97 2.35
C PHE A 251 13.05 -13.58 3.79
N GLY A 252 12.79 -14.54 4.69
CA GLY A 252 12.36 -14.29 6.07
C GLY A 252 13.31 -13.44 6.92
N ASP A 253 14.59 -13.35 6.56
CA ASP A 253 15.56 -12.49 7.25
C ASP A 253 15.44 -11.01 6.86
N LEU A 254 14.81 -10.70 5.71
CA LEU A 254 14.67 -9.33 5.23
C LEU A 254 13.60 -8.60 6.07
N PRO A 255 13.94 -7.45 6.69
CA PRO A 255 13.08 -6.83 7.69
C PRO A 255 11.75 -6.30 7.13
N SER A 256 11.68 -6.04 5.84
CA SER A 256 10.44 -5.63 5.15
C SER A 256 9.39 -6.74 5.07
N TYR A 257 9.77 -8.02 5.22
CA TYR A 257 8.82 -9.12 5.13
C TYR A 257 7.91 -9.10 6.36
N PHE A 258 6.78 -8.40 6.21
CA PHE A 258 5.81 -8.17 7.27
C PHE A 258 4.91 -9.38 7.48
N GLY A 259 4.34 -9.92 6.41
CA GLY A 259 3.33 -10.95 6.55
C GLY A 259 3.18 -11.84 5.32
N MET A 260 2.58 -13.01 5.57
CA MET A 260 2.25 -14.00 4.56
C MET A 260 0.75 -14.30 4.57
N SER A 261 0.16 -14.32 3.38
CA SER A 261 -1.23 -14.65 3.12
C SER A 261 -1.33 -15.97 2.36
N MET A 262 -2.36 -16.77 2.65
CA MET A 262 -2.56 -18.07 2.01
C MET A 262 -3.07 -17.96 0.56
N GLY A 263 -3.43 -16.77 0.11
CA GLY A 263 -3.91 -16.51 -1.25
C GLY A 263 -4.99 -15.43 -1.28
N ASN A 264 -5.68 -15.31 -2.41
CA ASN A 264 -6.73 -14.32 -2.64
C ASN A 264 -8.10 -14.96 -2.75
N GLU A 265 -9.09 -14.41 -2.04
CA GLU A 265 -10.52 -14.79 -2.13
C GLU A 265 -10.74 -16.31 -2.10
N LEU A 266 -10.07 -16.99 -1.18
CA LEU A 266 -10.12 -18.44 -1.08
C LEU A 266 -11.48 -18.95 -0.61
N TRP A 267 -11.85 -20.14 -1.05
CA TRP A 267 -13.03 -20.89 -0.68
C TRP A 267 -12.65 -22.29 -0.19
N GLY A 268 -13.67 -23.05 0.24
CA GLY A 268 -13.52 -24.45 0.66
C GLY A 268 -13.31 -24.60 2.17
N SER A 269 -12.46 -25.53 2.57
CA SER A 269 -12.26 -25.87 3.98
C SER A 269 -11.46 -24.83 4.75
N LYS A 270 -12.13 -24.18 5.69
CA LYS A 270 -11.50 -23.27 6.67
C LYS A 270 -10.47 -24.01 7.54
N ALA A 271 -10.75 -25.28 7.88
CA ALA A 271 -9.86 -26.10 8.69
C ALA A 271 -8.55 -26.37 7.95
N GLU A 272 -8.61 -26.66 6.65
CA GLU A 272 -7.42 -26.95 5.86
C GLU A 272 -6.60 -25.68 5.57
N ILE A 273 -7.24 -24.57 5.26
CA ILE A 273 -6.57 -23.26 5.15
C ILE A 273 -5.84 -22.93 6.47
N ASN A 274 -6.52 -23.09 7.61
CA ASN A 274 -5.93 -22.86 8.92
C ASN A 274 -4.76 -23.81 9.23
N ARG A 275 -4.84 -25.08 8.80
CA ARG A 275 -3.76 -26.06 8.95
C ARG A 275 -2.51 -25.64 8.18
N ILE A 276 -2.65 -25.27 6.90
CA ILE A 276 -1.52 -24.82 6.07
C ILE A 276 -0.87 -23.59 6.71
N MET A 277 -1.68 -22.60 7.09
CA MET A 277 -1.20 -21.39 7.77
C MET A 277 -0.46 -21.71 9.07
N GLY A 278 -1.00 -22.61 9.89
CA GLY A 278 -0.37 -23.04 11.14
C GLY A 278 0.99 -23.73 10.93
N VAL A 279 1.16 -24.50 9.85
CA VAL A 279 2.46 -25.12 9.53
C VAL A 279 3.48 -24.07 9.11
N LEU A 280 3.08 -23.11 8.29
CA LEU A 280 3.97 -22.01 7.88
C LEU A 280 4.37 -21.12 9.06
N LYS A 281 3.43 -20.79 9.93
CA LYS A 281 3.67 -20.01 11.15
C LYS A 281 4.59 -20.76 12.13
N ALA A 282 4.45 -22.06 12.27
CA ALA A 282 5.36 -22.87 13.09
C ALA A 282 6.75 -23.01 12.47
N HIS A 283 6.88 -22.88 11.15
CA HIS A 283 8.17 -22.90 10.46
C HIS A 283 8.96 -21.59 10.67
N ASP A 284 8.27 -20.44 10.60
CA ASP A 284 8.88 -19.12 10.88
C ASP A 284 7.85 -18.18 11.53
N ASP A 285 7.95 -17.96 12.83
CA ASP A 285 7.04 -17.15 13.63
C ASP A 285 7.42 -15.65 13.69
N ARG A 286 8.42 -15.24 12.91
CA ARG A 286 8.89 -13.84 12.86
C ARG A 286 8.00 -12.92 12.01
N HIS A 287 6.98 -13.46 11.34
CA HIS A 287 6.06 -12.77 10.45
C HIS A 287 4.63 -12.88 10.96
N LEU A 288 3.74 -12.01 10.46
CA LEU A 288 2.31 -12.14 10.71
C LEU A 288 1.64 -12.93 9.59
N TYR A 289 0.61 -13.70 9.93
CA TYR A 289 -0.08 -14.59 9.01
C TYR A 289 -1.55 -14.24 8.91
N THR A 290 -2.11 -14.38 7.70
CA THR A 290 -3.54 -14.27 7.45
C THR A 290 -4.01 -15.37 6.52
N GLN A 291 -5.21 -15.85 6.75
CA GLN A 291 -5.85 -16.91 5.97
C GLN A 291 -5.90 -16.66 4.46
N GLY A 292 -5.81 -15.40 4.06
CA GLY A 292 -5.98 -14.92 2.71
C GLY A 292 -6.64 -13.55 2.72
N SER A 293 -6.72 -12.96 1.54
CA SER A 293 -7.34 -11.65 1.40
C SER A 293 -8.78 -11.81 0.95
N ASN A 294 -9.72 -11.31 1.75
CA ASN A 294 -11.17 -11.34 1.50
C ASN A 294 -11.72 -12.76 1.24
N ASN A 295 -11.19 -13.75 1.95
CA ASN A 295 -11.63 -15.15 1.84
C ASN A 295 -13.10 -15.29 2.22
N HIS A 296 -13.78 -16.28 1.61
CA HIS A 296 -15.19 -16.55 1.88
C HIS A 296 -16.03 -15.28 1.83
N GLN A 297 -15.91 -14.52 0.74
CA GLN A 297 -16.45 -13.16 0.56
C GLN A 297 -17.89 -12.96 1.06
N PHE A 298 -18.67 -14.03 1.11
CA PHE A 298 -20.08 -13.98 1.50
C PHE A 298 -20.32 -14.45 2.94
N VAL A 299 -19.40 -15.24 3.48
CA VAL A 299 -19.44 -15.80 4.83
C VAL A 299 -18.06 -15.61 5.47
N PRO A 300 -17.72 -14.38 5.87
CA PRO A 300 -16.41 -14.09 6.45
C PRO A 300 -16.20 -14.84 7.76
N SER A 301 -14.96 -15.19 8.06
CA SER A 301 -14.56 -15.79 9.34
C SER A 301 -13.11 -15.49 9.64
N VAL A 302 -12.80 -15.31 10.93
CA VAL A 302 -11.43 -15.26 11.42
C VAL A 302 -11.00 -16.65 11.84
N LEU A 303 -9.85 -17.11 11.38
CA LEU A 303 -9.34 -18.43 11.70
C LEU A 303 -8.39 -18.39 12.90
N PRO A 304 -8.21 -19.51 13.64
CA PRO A 304 -7.38 -19.53 14.85
C PRO A 304 -5.92 -19.09 14.68
N ASN A 305 -5.35 -19.23 13.49
CA ASN A 305 -3.97 -18.83 13.21
C ASN A 305 -3.85 -17.46 12.56
N ASP A 306 -4.95 -16.74 12.33
CA ASP A 306 -4.89 -15.37 11.83
C ASP A 306 -4.24 -14.44 12.87
N ASP A 307 -3.23 -13.69 12.47
CA ASP A 307 -2.66 -12.58 13.23
C ASP A 307 -3.31 -11.24 12.84
N PHE A 308 -3.91 -11.17 11.66
CA PHE A 308 -4.74 -10.06 11.19
C PHE A 308 -5.74 -10.54 10.16
N PHE A 309 -6.81 -9.79 9.99
CA PHE A 309 -7.85 -10.07 9.00
C PHE A 309 -7.75 -9.06 7.85
N SER A 310 -7.62 -9.57 6.62
CA SER A 310 -7.63 -8.76 5.41
C SER A 310 -9.01 -8.82 4.76
N GLY A 311 -9.80 -7.77 4.96
CA GLY A 311 -11.17 -7.69 4.45
C GLY A 311 -11.95 -6.63 5.21
N VAL A 312 -13.20 -6.40 4.80
CA VAL A 312 -14.09 -5.41 5.45
C VAL A 312 -15.49 -5.93 5.67
N ARG A 313 -15.70 -7.23 5.44
CA ARG A 313 -17.00 -7.84 5.59
C ARG A 313 -17.05 -8.69 6.85
N PHE A 314 -17.95 -8.34 7.76
CA PHE A 314 -18.12 -9.03 9.03
C PHE A 314 -19.54 -9.52 9.27
N SER A 315 -20.47 -9.24 8.35
CA SER A 315 -21.87 -9.61 8.48
C SER A 315 -22.46 -10.01 7.16
N THR A 316 -23.33 -11.02 7.17
CA THR A 316 -24.10 -11.47 5.99
C THR A 316 -25.23 -10.50 5.62
N HIS A 317 -25.69 -9.69 6.58
CA HIS A 317 -26.77 -8.71 6.38
C HIS A 317 -26.28 -7.39 5.80
N ARG A 318 -24.99 -7.10 5.92
CA ARG A 318 -24.36 -5.89 5.40
C ARG A 318 -23.35 -6.29 4.33
N LEU A 319 -23.74 -6.14 3.09
CA LEU A 319 -22.91 -6.40 1.91
C LEU A 319 -21.85 -5.30 1.73
N PHE A 320 -20.89 -5.23 2.65
CA PHE A 320 -19.69 -4.44 2.41
C PHE A 320 -18.61 -5.36 1.84
N ARG A 321 -18.56 -5.45 0.56
CA ARG A 321 -17.34 -5.85 -0.13
C ARG A 321 -16.44 -4.64 -0.11
N GLY A 322 -15.23 -4.67 0.42
CA GLY A 322 -14.25 -3.66 0.22
C GLY A 322 -14.65 -2.61 -0.83
N SER A 323 -13.85 -2.23 -1.73
CA SER A 323 -14.16 -1.25 -2.75
C SER A 323 -15.37 -1.51 -3.64
N TYR A 324 -15.74 -2.74 -3.91
CA TYR A 324 -16.84 -3.01 -4.87
C TYR A 324 -18.20 -2.51 -4.44
N ALA A 325 -18.57 -2.73 -3.20
CA ALA A 325 -19.85 -2.23 -2.69
C ALA A 325 -19.77 -0.74 -2.37
N MET A 326 -18.55 -0.23 -2.28
CA MET A 326 -18.26 1.13 -1.91
C MET A 326 -18.14 2.05 -3.10
N CYS A 327 -17.92 1.55 -4.31
CA CYS A 327 -17.83 2.38 -5.51
C CYS A 327 -19.05 3.27 -5.71
N ASP A 328 -20.25 2.77 -5.43
CA ASP A 328 -21.47 3.55 -5.64
C ASP A 328 -21.69 4.59 -4.53
N ALA A 329 -21.40 4.26 -3.30
CA ALA A 329 -21.67 5.14 -2.18
C ALA A 329 -20.76 6.40 -2.16
N PRO A 330 -19.43 6.33 -2.33
CA PRO A 330 -18.60 7.52 -2.49
C PRO A 330 -18.98 8.35 -3.71
N LEU A 331 -19.32 7.73 -4.84
CA LEU A 331 -19.81 8.44 -6.00
C LEU A 331 -21.07 9.24 -5.66
N GLY A 332 -22.01 8.66 -4.93
CA GLY A 332 -23.19 9.35 -4.44
C GLY A 332 -22.83 10.52 -3.51
N PHE A 333 -21.88 10.35 -2.61
CA PHE A 333 -21.44 11.42 -1.71
C PHE A 333 -20.73 12.56 -2.41
N VAL A 334 -19.89 12.29 -3.38
CA VAL A 334 -19.19 13.31 -4.17
C VAL A 334 -20.19 14.17 -4.97
N GLN A 335 -21.30 13.59 -5.37
CA GLN A 335 -22.35 14.27 -6.15
C GLN A 335 -23.42 14.94 -5.28
N THR A 336 -23.43 14.71 -3.97
CA THR A 336 -24.42 15.25 -3.05
C THR A 336 -23.87 16.42 -2.24
N GLN A 337 -24.74 17.04 -1.44
CA GLN A 337 -24.37 18.10 -0.50
C GLN A 337 -23.67 17.57 0.75
N ARG A 338 -23.67 16.26 0.96
CA ARG A 338 -23.19 15.64 2.20
C ARG A 338 -21.79 15.07 2.03
N PRO A 339 -20.88 15.31 2.99
CA PRO A 339 -19.58 14.66 3.03
C PRO A 339 -19.71 13.15 3.25
N GLY A 340 -18.69 12.41 2.88
CA GLY A 340 -18.60 10.96 3.08
C GLY A 340 -18.44 10.51 4.54
N ALA A 341 -18.81 11.35 5.53
CA ALA A 341 -18.76 11.02 6.95
C ALA A 341 -19.71 9.88 7.40
N TYR A 342 -20.61 9.44 6.52
CA TYR A 342 -21.47 8.28 6.74
C TYR A 342 -20.76 6.92 6.61
N TRP A 343 -19.53 6.92 6.17
CA TRP A 343 -18.69 5.74 6.07
C TRP A 343 -17.91 5.59 7.34
N ASP A 344 -18.45 4.81 8.23
CA ASP A 344 -17.86 4.52 9.51
C ASP A 344 -17.38 3.06 9.50
N TYR A 345 -16.09 2.86 9.22
CA TYR A 345 -15.48 1.55 9.31
C TYR A 345 -15.61 0.97 10.73
N ASP A 346 -15.72 1.82 11.75
CA ASP A 346 -15.90 1.36 13.13
C ASP A 346 -17.29 0.75 13.36
N GLU A 347 -18.32 1.22 12.63
CA GLU A 347 -19.63 0.54 12.65
C GLU A 347 -19.58 -0.86 12.06
N MET A 348 -18.70 -1.10 11.11
CA MET A 348 -18.52 -2.39 10.47
C MET A 348 -17.69 -3.36 11.31
N ILE A 349 -16.71 -2.85 12.07
CA ILE A 349 -15.71 -3.63 12.81
C ILE A 349 -16.10 -3.76 14.29
N SER A 350 -16.87 -2.80 14.85
CA SER A 350 -17.12 -2.72 16.29
C SER A 350 -18.06 -3.81 16.81
N PRO A 351 -17.63 -4.64 17.76
CA PRO A 351 -18.46 -5.66 18.38
C PRO A 351 -19.71 -5.12 19.08
N ALA A 352 -19.64 -3.93 19.65
CA ALA A 352 -20.72 -3.34 20.45
C ALA A 352 -21.99 -2.99 19.67
N ARG A 353 -21.90 -2.88 18.34
CA ARG A 353 -23.04 -2.55 17.47
C ARG A 353 -23.60 -3.74 16.71
N ILE A 354 -22.89 -4.85 16.68
CA ILE A 354 -23.28 -6.10 16.02
C ILE A 354 -24.27 -6.89 16.87
N THR A 355 -24.37 -6.58 18.17
CA THR A 355 -25.26 -7.24 19.12
C THR A 355 -26.75 -6.86 19.01
N GLY A 356 -27.14 -6.11 18.03
CA GLY A 356 -28.53 -5.79 17.72
C GLY A 356 -29.28 -6.94 17.09
N SER A 357 -29.67 -7.89 17.84
CA SER A 357 -30.84 -8.79 17.87
C SER A 357 -31.53 -9.29 16.60
N GLU A 358 -31.02 -9.21 15.42
CA GLU A 358 -31.50 -10.02 14.29
C GLU A 358 -30.49 -11.07 13.87
N SER A 359 -30.12 -11.89 14.86
CA SER A 359 -29.23 -13.01 14.70
C SER A 359 -29.84 -14.08 13.78
N SER A 360 -29.09 -14.43 12.77
CA SER A 360 -28.85 -15.81 12.36
C SER A 360 -30.07 -16.76 12.32
N LYS A 361 -31.03 -16.47 11.50
CA LYS A 361 -31.78 -17.55 10.88
C LYS A 361 -31.13 -17.79 9.55
N GLY A 362 -30.60 -19.00 9.36
CA GLY A 362 -30.12 -19.45 8.06
C GLY A 362 -31.12 -19.03 6.99
N GLY A 363 -30.63 -18.49 5.90
CA GLY A 363 -31.44 -17.96 4.83
C GLY A 363 -30.63 -17.73 3.56
N THR A 364 -31.30 -17.46 2.49
CA THR A 364 -30.68 -17.13 1.21
C THR A 364 -30.52 -15.62 1.11
N ILE A 365 -29.31 -15.16 0.83
CA ILE A 365 -29.05 -13.74 0.51
C ILE A 365 -28.80 -13.60 -0.98
N GLN A 366 -29.34 -12.52 -1.56
CA GLN A 366 -29.05 -12.15 -2.94
C GLN A 366 -27.82 -11.23 -2.97
N ILE A 367 -26.86 -11.59 -3.79
CA ILE A 367 -25.64 -10.80 -4.00
C ILE A 367 -25.51 -10.44 -5.48
N GLN A 368 -25.04 -9.25 -5.73
CA GLN A 368 -24.63 -8.87 -7.08
C GLN A 368 -23.23 -9.47 -7.35
N TYR A 369 -23.13 -10.26 -8.42
CA TYR A 369 -21.86 -10.83 -8.87
C TYR A 369 -21.64 -10.43 -10.33
N GLY A 370 -20.73 -9.49 -10.56
CA GLY A 370 -20.59 -8.87 -11.88
C GLY A 370 -21.91 -8.18 -12.32
N THR A 371 -22.43 -8.57 -13.47
CA THR A 371 -23.72 -8.07 -14.00
C THR A 371 -24.93 -8.90 -13.57
N GLY A 372 -24.72 -9.97 -12.79
CA GLY A 372 -25.77 -10.91 -12.37
C GLY A 372 -26.04 -10.85 -10.87
N ILE A 373 -27.21 -11.37 -10.48
CA ILE A 373 -27.59 -11.61 -9.08
C ILE A 373 -27.41 -13.11 -8.81
N ARG A 374 -26.75 -13.45 -7.71
CA ARG A 374 -26.67 -14.82 -7.20
C ARG A 374 -27.34 -14.91 -5.83
N GLU A 375 -27.99 -16.03 -5.59
CA GLU A 375 -28.48 -16.42 -4.28
C GLU A 375 -27.42 -17.31 -3.60
N VAL A 376 -27.08 -16.97 -2.38
CA VAL A 376 -26.12 -17.74 -1.55
C VAL A 376 -26.82 -18.14 -0.27
N GLU A 377 -26.81 -19.42 0.04
CA GLU A 377 -27.31 -19.95 1.32
C GLU A 377 -26.30 -19.59 2.42
N VAL A 378 -26.82 -19.09 3.52
CA VAL A 378 -26.06 -18.75 4.72
C VAL A 378 -26.43 -19.73 5.81
N GLY A 379 -25.44 -20.48 6.29
CA GLY A 379 -25.64 -21.42 7.37
C GLY A 379 -26.05 -20.77 8.71
N GLU A 380 -26.82 -21.47 9.54
CA GLU A 380 -27.13 -21.02 10.90
C GLU A 380 -25.83 -20.89 11.70
N GLY A 381 -25.62 -19.74 12.35
CA GLY A 381 -24.46 -19.48 13.21
C GLY A 381 -23.26 -18.81 12.52
N GLU A 382 -23.28 -18.59 11.19
CA GLU A 382 -22.18 -17.91 10.45
C GLU A 382 -22.48 -16.43 10.15
N ALA A 383 -23.50 -15.85 10.77
CA ALA A 383 -24.06 -14.57 10.36
C ALA A 383 -23.20 -13.37 10.72
N GLU A 384 -22.36 -13.45 11.73
CA GLU A 384 -21.57 -12.31 12.21
C GLU A 384 -20.17 -12.76 12.66
N VAL A 385 -19.16 -12.00 12.22
CA VAL A 385 -17.78 -12.17 12.65
C VAL A 385 -17.37 -10.95 13.44
N ILE A 386 -17.01 -11.19 14.70
CA ILE A 386 -16.35 -10.19 15.54
C ILE A 386 -14.85 -10.48 15.46
N PRO A 387 -14.05 -9.63 14.79
CA PRO A 387 -12.63 -9.88 14.71
C PRO A 387 -11.98 -9.67 16.08
N HIS A 388 -11.18 -10.65 16.50
CA HIS A 388 -10.31 -10.57 17.66
C HIS A 388 -8.85 -10.34 17.24
N VAL A 389 -8.65 -9.87 16.04
CA VAL A 389 -7.37 -9.55 15.43
C VAL A 389 -7.50 -8.24 14.67
N PRO A 390 -6.41 -7.51 14.44
CA PRO A 390 -6.41 -6.29 13.64
C PRO A 390 -7.03 -6.48 12.26
N VAL A 391 -7.73 -5.46 11.80
CA VAL A 391 -8.38 -5.46 10.49
C VAL A 391 -7.65 -4.53 9.54
N VAL A 392 -7.33 -5.04 8.36
CA VAL A 392 -6.80 -4.28 7.22
C VAL A 392 -7.84 -4.32 6.11
N SER A 393 -8.26 -3.15 5.63
CA SER A 393 -9.25 -3.06 4.55
C SER A 393 -8.65 -3.53 3.22
N HIS A 394 -9.33 -4.47 2.57
CA HIS A 394 -8.86 -5.12 1.35
C HIS A 394 -9.34 -4.40 0.10
N GLU A 395 -8.43 -4.14 -0.86
CA GLU A 395 -8.69 -3.67 -2.22
C GLU A 395 -9.66 -2.48 -2.33
N ILE A 396 -9.48 -1.49 -1.48
CA ILE A 396 -10.30 -0.27 -1.53
C ILE A 396 -9.92 0.63 -2.71
N GLY A 397 -10.82 1.52 -3.08
CA GLY A 397 -10.65 2.41 -4.21
C GLY A 397 -11.37 1.91 -5.44
N GLN A 398 -10.67 1.48 -6.48
CA GLN A 398 -11.22 0.98 -7.74
C GLN A 398 -12.13 2.00 -8.48
N TYR A 399 -11.73 3.26 -8.48
CA TYR A 399 -12.44 4.33 -9.19
C TYR A 399 -11.86 4.50 -10.59
N GLU A 400 -12.59 4.03 -11.60
CA GLU A 400 -12.11 3.91 -12.96
C GLU A 400 -11.90 5.26 -13.64
N PHE A 401 -10.81 5.34 -14.39
CA PHE A 401 -10.55 6.40 -15.37
C PHE A 401 -11.02 5.97 -16.76
N THR A 402 -11.54 6.91 -17.53
CA THR A 402 -11.56 6.72 -19.00
C THR A 402 -10.11 6.55 -19.47
N PRO A 403 -9.81 5.60 -20.38
CA PRO A 403 -8.43 5.35 -20.82
C PRO A 403 -7.74 6.60 -21.39
N ASP A 404 -6.48 6.80 -21.04
CA ASP A 404 -5.59 7.71 -21.76
C ASP A 404 -5.01 7.01 -23.00
N PHE A 405 -5.55 7.28 -24.17
CA PHE A 405 -5.10 6.62 -25.39
C PHE A 405 -3.68 7.02 -25.83
N HIS A 406 -3.09 8.09 -25.29
CA HIS A 406 -1.69 8.43 -25.52
C HIS A 406 -0.74 7.44 -24.84
N GLU A 407 -1.22 6.70 -23.85
CA GLU A 407 -0.42 5.66 -23.20
C GLU A 407 -0.15 4.45 -24.09
N ILE A 408 -0.96 4.21 -25.12
CA ILE A 408 -0.79 3.10 -26.06
C ILE A 408 0.64 3.08 -26.66
N GLU A 409 1.19 4.24 -26.95
CA GLU A 409 2.53 4.38 -27.53
C GLU A 409 3.67 3.97 -26.59
N ARG A 410 3.40 3.88 -25.26
CA ARG A 410 4.38 3.43 -24.26
C ARG A 410 4.54 1.92 -24.20
N TYR A 411 3.58 1.17 -24.73
CA TYR A 411 3.61 -0.29 -24.74
C TYR A 411 4.54 -0.81 -25.84
N THR A 412 5.83 -0.54 -25.72
CA THR A 412 6.87 -0.94 -26.69
C THR A 412 7.51 -2.29 -26.35
N GLY A 413 6.98 -3.00 -25.34
CA GLY A 413 7.57 -4.26 -24.84
C GLY A 413 6.68 -5.47 -25.08
N VAL A 414 6.65 -6.34 -24.05
CA VAL A 414 6.00 -7.66 -24.13
C VAL A 414 4.47 -7.56 -24.09
N LEU A 415 3.93 -6.76 -23.16
CA LEU A 415 2.48 -6.59 -23.07
C LEU A 415 1.99 -5.60 -24.12
N GLN A 416 0.77 -5.85 -24.59
CA GLN A 416 0.09 -4.99 -25.56
C GLN A 416 -1.16 -4.39 -24.90
N PRO A 417 -1.51 -3.13 -25.16
CA PRO A 417 -2.67 -2.44 -24.57
C PRO A 417 -3.97 -2.75 -25.33
N GLU A 418 -4.31 -4.02 -25.48
CA GLU A 418 -5.48 -4.44 -26.29
C GLU A 418 -6.80 -3.88 -25.71
N ASN A 419 -6.90 -3.79 -24.38
CA ASN A 419 -8.04 -3.15 -23.72
C ASN A 419 -8.21 -1.69 -24.18
N MET A 420 -7.13 -0.89 -24.22
CA MET A 420 -7.18 0.51 -24.64
C MET A 420 -7.52 0.65 -26.13
N LYS A 421 -6.99 -0.24 -26.98
CA LYS A 421 -7.32 -0.27 -28.40
C LYS A 421 -8.80 -0.53 -28.62
N ILE A 422 -9.39 -1.53 -27.91
CA ILE A 422 -10.81 -1.84 -27.97
C ILE A 422 -11.67 -0.66 -27.47
N PHE A 423 -11.28 -0.01 -26.37
CA PHE A 423 -12.00 1.19 -25.90
C PHE A 423 -11.95 2.32 -26.92
N ARG A 424 -10.81 2.56 -27.53
CA ARG A 424 -10.64 3.59 -28.57
C ARG A 424 -11.53 3.32 -29.78
N GLU A 425 -11.51 2.11 -30.30
CA GLU A 425 -12.37 1.68 -31.43
C GLU A 425 -13.85 1.89 -31.10
N ARG A 426 -14.31 1.48 -29.93
CA ARG A 426 -15.70 1.68 -29.49
C ARG A 426 -16.10 3.15 -29.35
N MET A 427 -15.18 4.00 -28.89
CA MET A 427 -15.42 5.44 -28.84
C MET A 427 -15.49 6.05 -30.22
N GLU A 428 -14.66 5.60 -31.16
CA GLU A 428 -14.70 6.03 -32.57
C GLU A 428 -16.01 5.64 -33.23
N GLU A 429 -16.44 4.39 -33.12
CA GLU A 429 -17.74 3.89 -33.62
C GLU A 429 -18.94 4.71 -33.12
N LYS A 430 -18.86 5.20 -31.89
CA LYS A 430 -19.90 6.02 -31.25
C LYS A 430 -19.74 7.52 -31.53
N GLY A 431 -18.74 7.96 -32.28
CA GLY A 431 -18.45 9.36 -32.53
C GLY A 431 -17.98 10.14 -31.29
N LEU A 432 -17.44 9.45 -30.27
CA LEU A 432 -17.06 10.04 -28.99
C LEU A 432 -15.56 10.25 -28.85
N LEU A 433 -14.72 9.76 -29.79
CA LEU A 433 -13.25 9.80 -29.69
C LEU A 433 -12.72 11.23 -29.50
N GLY A 434 -13.35 12.24 -30.12
CA GLY A 434 -12.98 13.64 -29.96
C GLY A 434 -13.13 14.20 -28.53
N TYR A 435 -13.84 13.49 -27.64
CA TYR A 435 -14.04 13.84 -26.23
C TYR A 435 -13.17 13.00 -25.27
N ALA A 436 -12.32 12.11 -25.77
CA ALA A 436 -11.58 11.15 -24.96
C ALA A 436 -10.76 11.84 -23.86
N ASP A 437 -10.00 12.89 -24.19
CA ASP A 437 -9.20 13.65 -23.22
C ASP A 437 -10.06 14.37 -22.17
N GLU A 438 -11.27 14.82 -22.54
CA GLU A 438 -12.18 15.45 -21.61
C GLU A 438 -12.75 14.43 -20.63
N TYR A 439 -13.13 13.26 -21.12
CA TYR A 439 -13.62 12.16 -20.28
C TYR A 439 -12.53 11.63 -19.36
N PHE A 440 -11.30 11.45 -19.87
CA PHE A 440 -10.15 11.09 -19.06
C PHE A 440 -9.93 12.06 -17.89
N ARG A 441 -9.89 13.37 -18.17
CA ARG A 441 -9.72 14.40 -17.13
C ARG A 441 -10.88 14.47 -16.15
N ALA A 442 -12.11 14.30 -16.62
CA ALA A 442 -13.31 14.36 -15.77
C ALA A 442 -13.38 13.16 -14.85
N SER A 443 -13.23 11.95 -15.38
CA SER A 443 -13.21 10.70 -14.59
C SER A 443 -12.07 10.69 -13.59
N GLY A 444 -10.86 11.15 -13.98
CA GLY A 444 -9.72 11.23 -13.08
C GLY A 444 -9.93 12.18 -11.90
N LYS A 445 -10.55 13.36 -12.12
CA LYS A 445 -10.90 14.27 -11.02
C LYS A 445 -11.95 13.68 -10.08
N LEU A 446 -12.93 12.96 -10.64
CA LEU A 446 -13.93 12.27 -9.85
C LEU A 446 -13.29 11.16 -9.03
N ALA A 447 -12.46 10.33 -9.64
CA ALA A 447 -11.71 9.26 -8.96
C ALA A 447 -10.87 9.81 -7.80
N ALA A 448 -10.11 10.88 -8.02
CA ALA A 448 -9.30 11.51 -6.97
C ALA A 448 -10.16 12.02 -5.79
N ALA A 449 -11.35 12.57 -6.06
CA ALA A 449 -12.28 13.00 -5.01
C ALA A 449 -12.85 11.80 -4.24
N CYS A 450 -13.16 10.69 -4.92
CA CYS A 450 -13.63 9.45 -4.29
C CYS A 450 -12.54 8.83 -3.42
N TYR A 451 -11.31 8.73 -3.92
CA TYR A 451 -10.15 8.26 -3.14
C TYR A 451 -9.97 9.08 -1.86
N LYS A 452 -10.04 10.42 -1.96
CA LYS A 452 -9.94 11.29 -0.79
C LYS A 452 -10.97 10.93 0.27
N LEU A 453 -12.24 10.80 -0.12
CA LEU A 453 -13.33 10.48 0.83
C LEU A 453 -13.14 9.11 1.48
N GLU A 454 -12.78 8.09 0.71
CA GLU A 454 -12.62 6.74 1.21
C GLU A 454 -11.39 6.61 2.13
N LEU A 455 -10.24 7.16 1.72
CA LEU A 455 -9.03 7.13 2.55
C LEU A 455 -9.19 7.93 3.85
N GLU A 456 -9.86 9.09 3.81
CA GLU A 456 -10.18 9.82 5.03
C GLU A 456 -11.12 9.05 5.94
N ALA A 457 -12.10 8.30 5.39
CA ALA A 457 -12.97 7.43 6.19
C ALA A 457 -12.17 6.31 6.86
N ALA A 458 -11.27 5.64 6.11
CA ALA A 458 -10.38 4.62 6.67
C ALA A 458 -9.46 5.18 7.78
N LEU A 459 -8.91 6.38 7.56
CA LEU A 459 -8.06 7.05 8.55
C LEU A 459 -8.81 7.56 9.78
N ARG A 460 -10.14 7.80 9.68
CA ARG A 460 -10.97 8.17 10.85
C ARG A 460 -11.32 6.99 11.73
N SER A 461 -11.21 5.77 11.24
CA SER A 461 -11.54 4.57 12.01
C SER A 461 -10.56 4.37 13.17
N ALA A 462 -11.07 4.19 14.38
CA ALA A 462 -10.26 3.85 15.55
C ALA A 462 -9.82 2.38 15.52
N ASN A 463 -10.58 1.51 14.87
CA ASN A 463 -10.41 0.06 14.92
C ASN A 463 -9.65 -0.51 13.70
N LEU A 464 -9.63 0.21 12.57
CA LEU A 464 -8.89 -0.22 11.39
C LEU A 464 -7.38 -0.05 11.61
N SER A 465 -6.60 -1.02 11.16
CA SER A 465 -5.12 -1.00 11.25
C SER A 465 -4.43 -0.75 9.92
N GLY A 466 -5.19 -0.56 8.86
CA GLY A 466 -4.64 -0.25 7.54
C GLY A 466 -5.65 -0.40 6.42
N PHE A 467 -5.19 -0.04 5.24
CA PHE A 467 -5.91 -0.24 3.99
C PHE A 467 -4.94 -0.72 2.89
N GLN A 468 -5.50 -1.37 1.89
CA GLN A 468 -4.81 -1.81 0.67
C GLN A 468 -5.59 -1.31 -0.53
N LEU A 469 -5.03 -0.37 -1.28
CA LEU A 469 -5.65 0.13 -2.50
C LEU A 469 -5.60 -0.93 -3.61
N LEU A 470 -6.61 -1.04 -4.39
CA LEU A 470 -6.55 -1.58 -5.74
C LEU A 470 -6.86 -0.43 -6.70
N ASP A 471 -5.90 0.27 -7.22
CA ASP A 471 -4.48 0.20 -6.99
C ASP A 471 -3.94 1.64 -7.03
N ILE A 472 -2.72 1.90 -6.59
CA ILE A 472 -2.07 3.21 -6.81
C ILE A 472 -1.72 3.43 -8.28
N LYS A 473 -1.50 2.34 -9.03
CA LYS A 473 -1.24 2.31 -10.48
C LYS A 473 -2.29 1.47 -11.19
N ASP A 474 -2.46 1.65 -12.48
CA ASP A 474 -3.32 0.79 -13.28
C ASP A 474 -2.85 -0.67 -13.22
N PHE A 475 -3.81 -1.59 -13.16
CA PHE A 475 -3.57 -3.02 -13.10
C PHE A 475 -3.89 -3.69 -14.46
N PRO A 476 -2.90 -3.85 -15.36
CA PRO A 476 -3.11 -4.47 -16.68
C PRO A 476 -3.56 -5.93 -16.63
N GLY A 477 -3.37 -6.61 -15.51
CA GLY A 477 -3.87 -7.98 -15.30
C GLY A 477 -5.39 -8.09 -15.33
N GLN A 478 -6.08 -6.96 -15.11
CA GLN A 478 -7.52 -6.83 -15.23
C GLN A 478 -7.82 -5.66 -16.18
N GLY A 479 -8.26 -5.94 -17.39
CA GLY A 479 -8.31 -4.99 -18.50
C GLY A 479 -9.17 -3.74 -18.28
N THR A 480 -10.08 -3.77 -17.31
CA THR A 480 -10.90 -2.62 -16.91
C THR A 480 -10.37 -1.89 -15.67
N ALA A 481 -9.35 -2.43 -15.00
CA ALA A 481 -8.80 -1.82 -13.78
C ALA A 481 -7.84 -0.66 -14.09
N LEU A 482 -8.35 0.36 -14.79
CA LEU A 482 -7.67 1.63 -15.03
C LEU A 482 -7.94 2.59 -13.88
N VAL A 483 -7.67 2.13 -12.66
CA VAL A 483 -8.10 2.76 -11.40
C VAL A 483 -6.99 3.56 -10.71
N GLY A 484 -5.74 3.37 -11.09
CA GLY A 484 -4.60 4.06 -10.48
C GLY A 484 -4.60 5.57 -10.73
N ILE A 485 -4.12 6.35 -9.78
CA ILE A 485 -3.72 7.75 -10.04
C ILE A 485 -2.43 7.81 -10.88
N MET A 486 -1.73 6.69 -10.95
CA MET A 486 -0.62 6.44 -11.87
C MET A 486 -1.05 5.44 -12.93
N ASN A 487 -0.41 5.50 -14.09
CA ASN A 487 -0.59 4.49 -15.13
C ASN A 487 0.20 3.19 -14.82
N ALA A 488 0.11 2.21 -15.71
CA ALA A 488 0.79 0.92 -15.56
C ALA A 488 2.33 1.00 -15.48
N PHE A 489 2.92 2.14 -15.87
CA PHE A 489 4.36 2.44 -15.78
C PHE A 489 4.72 3.25 -14.54
N GLN A 490 3.80 3.43 -13.60
CA GLN A 490 3.93 4.29 -12.41
C GLN A 490 4.25 5.76 -12.75
N ILE A 491 3.64 6.29 -13.78
CA ILE A 491 3.70 7.70 -14.14
C ILE A 491 2.37 8.34 -13.73
N ASN A 492 2.43 9.46 -13.00
CA ASN A 492 1.23 10.18 -12.58
C ASN A 492 0.39 10.60 -13.78
N LYS A 493 -0.89 10.26 -13.78
CA LYS A 493 -1.86 10.59 -14.84
C LYS A 493 -2.29 12.06 -14.87
N GLY A 494 -1.83 12.89 -13.92
CA GLY A 494 -2.17 14.31 -13.83
C GLY A 494 -3.55 14.61 -13.26
N ALA A 495 -4.27 13.62 -12.72
CA ALA A 495 -5.58 13.82 -12.09
C ALA A 495 -5.48 14.56 -10.75
N ILE A 496 -4.40 14.32 -10.01
CA ILE A 496 -4.09 14.93 -8.72
C ILE A 496 -2.58 15.08 -8.56
N ALA A 497 -2.14 16.21 -8.01
CA ALA A 497 -0.74 16.40 -7.68
C ALA A 497 -0.32 15.54 -6.48
N ARG A 498 0.95 15.12 -6.42
CA ARG A 498 1.51 14.35 -5.29
C ARG A 498 1.30 15.06 -3.95
N THR A 499 1.51 16.37 -3.91
CA THR A 499 1.28 17.19 -2.70
C THR A 499 -0.17 17.15 -2.22
N ASP A 500 -1.14 17.19 -3.14
CA ASP A 500 -2.56 17.16 -2.81
C ASP A 500 -3.01 15.75 -2.37
N TRP A 501 -2.48 14.72 -3.01
CA TRP A 501 -2.70 13.32 -2.61
C TRP A 501 -2.18 13.07 -1.18
N ARG A 502 -1.01 13.59 -0.84
CA ARG A 502 -0.43 13.43 0.49
C ARG A 502 -1.21 14.12 1.61
N MET A 503 -2.12 15.03 1.29
CA MET A 503 -2.99 15.63 2.31
C MET A 503 -3.94 14.63 2.95
N PHE A 504 -4.25 13.53 2.27
CA PHE A 504 -5.12 12.46 2.79
C PHE A 504 -4.50 11.06 2.73
N CYS A 505 -3.27 10.92 2.24
CA CYS A 505 -2.51 9.67 2.22
C CYS A 505 -1.08 9.93 2.69
N SER A 506 -0.87 10.01 4.01
CA SER A 506 0.46 10.19 4.61
C SER A 506 0.48 9.70 6.06
N ASP A 507 1.62 9.83 6.71
CA ASP A 507 1.85 9.49 8.11
C ASP A 507 1.31 10.53 9.12
N ALA A 508 0.84 11.68 8.61
CA ALA A 508 0.19 12.72 9.40
C ALA A 508 -0.94 13.34 8.57
N VAL A 509 -2.20 13.11 8.96
CA VAL A 509 -3.38 13.56 8.21
C VAL A 509 -4.38 14.22 9.13
N LEU A 510 -4.76 15.48 8.80
CA LEU A 510 -5.88 16.16 9.43
C LEU A 510 -7.20 15.66 8.86
N LEU A 511 -8.14 15.37 9.74
CA LEU A 511 -9.43 14.74 9.43
C LEU A 511 -10.57 15.61 9.97
N PRO A 512 -10.90 16.74 9.31
CA PRO A 512 -12.05 17.54 9.69
C PRO A 512 -13.36 16.84 9.32
N THR A 513 -14.38 17.03 10.15
CA THR A 513 -15.74 16.56 9.90
C THR A 513 -16.61 17.74 9.52
N LEU A 514 -17.34 17.64 8.41
CA LEU A 514 -18.30 18.64 7.94
C LEU A 514 -19.65 17.99 7.73
N ASP A 515 -20.73 18.67 8.11
CA ASP A 515 -22.09 18.17 7.93
C ASP A 515 -22.62 18.40 6.51
N SER A 516 -22.05 19.36 5.79
CA SER A 516 -22.47 19.69 4.43
C SER A 516 -21.34 20.36 3.63
N PHE A 517 -21.32 20.15 2.32
CA PHE A 517 -20.48 20.89 1.37
C PHE A 517 -21.19 22.13 0.79
N VAL A 518 -22.50 22.25 0.99
CA VAL A 518 -23.28 23.40 0.54
C VAL A 518 -23.84 24.10 1.78
N MET A 519 -23.54 25.38 1.92
CA MET A 519 -23.83 26.18 3.13
C MET A 519 -24.38 27.54 2.72
N ARG A 520 -25.07 28.19 3.65
CA ARG A 520 -25.54 29.58 3.45
C ARG A 520 -24.49 30.55 4.01
N GLY A 521 -24.29 31.66 3.32
CA GLY A 521 -23.48 32.75 3.85
C GLY A 521 -24.01 33.23 5.20
N GLY A 522 -23.11 33.47 6.13
CA GLY A 522 -23.45 33.86 7.50
C GLY A 522 -23.71 32.74 8.49
N ASP A 523 -23.94 31.50 8.03
CA ASP A 523 -24.09 30.34 8.92
C ASP A 523 -22.85 30.11 9.77
N CYS A 524 -23.04 29.58 10.99
CA CYS A 524 -21.95 29.13 11.81
C CYS A 524 -21.92 27.60 11.80
N ILE A 525 -20.83 27.05 11.27
CA ILE A 525 -20.59 25.60 11.25
C ILE A 525 -19.60 25.19 12.33
N ARG A 526 -19.67 23.94 12.76
CA ARG A 526 -18.72 23.36 13.68
C ARG A 526 -18.07 22.16 13.00
N SER A 527 -16.74 22.09 13.09
CA SER A 527 -15.96 20.97 12.59
C SER A 527 -15.19 20.33 13.74
N GLU A 528 -15.46 19.08 14.03
CA GLU A 528 -14.54 18.28 14.83
C GLU A 528 -13.35 17.92 13.97
N VAL A 529 -12.15 18.09 14.49
CA VAL A 529 -10.92 17.78 13.78
C VAL A 529 -10.15 16.72 14.54
N LYS A 530 -9.89 15.60 13.86
CA LYS A 530 -8.99 14.56 14.31
C LYS A 530 -7.67 14.64 13.57
N LEU A 531 -6.64 14.05 14.13
CA LEU A 531 -5.31 13.89 13.54
C LEU A 531 -4.93 12.42 13.57
N ARG A 532 -4.68 11.83 12.42
CA ARG A 532 -4.00 10.53 12.34
C ARG A 532 -2.50 10.79 12.26
N TYR A 533 -1.72 10.28 13.23
CA TYR A 533 -0.31 10.63 13.38
C TYR A 533 0.55 9.42 13.74
N TYR A 534 1.62 9.19 12.97
CA TYR A 534 2.51 8.03 13.17
C TYR A 534 4.00 8.39 13.19
N ARG A 535 4.37 9.66 13.01
CA ARG A 535 5.78 10.07 13.03
C ARG A 535 6.41 9.78 14.39
N PRO A 536 7.73 9.51 14.43
CA PRO A 536 8.44 9.23 15.69
C PRO A 536 8.52 10.44 16.62
N GLU A 537 8.61 11.65 16.05
CA GLU A 537 8.67 12.90 16.82
C GLU A 537 7.25 13.32 17.23
N GLY A 538 7.07 13.71 18.49
CA GLY A 538 5.86 14.36 18.94
C GLY A 538 5.75 15.78 18.40
N LEU A 539 4.59 16.41 18.56
CA LEU A 539 4.38 17.82 18.20
C LEU A 539 4.14 18.65 19.47
N THR A 540 4.82 19.79 19.58
CA THR A 540 4.70 20.72 20.72
C THR A 540 4.15 22.06 20.26
N ASN A 541 3.41 22.75 21.16
CA ASN A 541 2.74 24.02 20.87
C ASN A 541 1.84 23.94 19.65
N VAL A 542 1.00 22.92 19.62
CA VAL A 542 0.16 22.59 18.46
C VAL A 542 -0.95 23.61 18.28
N ARG A 543 -1.04 24.19 17.09
CA ARG A 543 -2.08 25.13 16.73
C ARG A 543 -2.81 24.72 15.47
N LEU A 544 -4.11 24.48 15.59
CA LEU A 544 -5.02 24.21 14.48
C LEU A 544 -5.55 25.52 13.92
N GLN A 545 -5.50 25.66 12.59
CA GLN A 545 -6.06 26.79 11.87
C GLN A 545 -7.03 26.32 10.80
N ALA A 546 -8.07 27.10 10.55
CA ALA A 546 -8.98 26.90 9.45
C ALA A 546 -9.27 28.23 8.73
N VAL A 547 -9.22 28.21 7.41
CA VAL A 547 -9.32 29.39 6.57
C VAL A 547 -10.25 29.13 5.38
N TRP A 548 -11.14 30.08 5.11
CA TRP A 548 -11.93 30.10 3.89
C TRP A 548 -11.14 30.82 2.78
N LEU A 549 -10.93 30.12 1.67
CA LEU A 549 -10.22 30.63 0.51
C LEU A 549 -11.20 30.70 -0.66
N LEU A 550 -11.51 31.92 -1.12
CA LEU A 550 -12.37 32.13 -2.28
C LEU A 550 -11.65 31.67 -3.55
N LYS A 551 -12.23 30.73 -4.26
CA LYS A 551 -11.73 30.30 -5.57
C LYS A 551 -12.13 31.36 -6.60
N LYS A 552 -11.18 32.18 -7.05
CA LYS A 552 -11.40 33.10 -8.17
C LYS A 552 -11.73 32.28 -9.42
N GLN A 553 -12.92 32.50 -10.00
CA GLN A 553 -13.20 31.96 -11.32
C GLN A 553 -12.25 32.60 -12.31
N ALA A 554 -11.48 31.80 -13.04
CA ALA A 554 -10.71 32.30 -14.16
C ALA A 554 -11.67 32.91 -15.17
N ALA A 555 -11.47 34.16 -15.54
CA ALA A 555 -12.32 34.91 -16.46
C ALA A 555 -12.52 34.22 -17.82
N GLY A 556 -11.70 33.20 -18.15
CA GLY A 556 -11.79 32.37 -19.35
C GLY A 556 -12.90 31.30 -19.33
N ASP A 557 -13.36 30.84 -18.16
CA ASP A 557 -14.34 29.73 -18.11
C ASP A 557 -15.76 30.14 -18.58
N MET A 558 -16.13 31.42 -18.44
CA MET A 558 -17.41 31.92 -18.97
C MET A 558 -17.35 32.21 -20.48
N GLU A 559 -16.23 32.61 -21.01
CA GLU A 559 -16.05 32.81 -22.45
C GLU A 559 -15.97 31.49 -23.23
N HIS A 560 -15.38 30.46 -22.62
CA HIS A 560 -15.39 29.11 -23.22
C HIS A 560 -16.80 28.49 -23.26
N ARG A 561 -17.65 28.74 -22.29
CA ARG A 561 -19.08 28.30 -22.34
C ARG A 561 -19.89 29.02 -23.41
N LYS A 562 -19.61 30.29 -23.68
CA LYS A 562 -20.27 31.05 -24.74
C LYS A 562 -19.77 30.72 -26.14
N ARG A 563 -18.50 30.33 -26.31
CA ARG A 563 -17.90 29.95 -27.60
C ARG A 563 -18.16 28.49 -28.00
N ARG A 564 -18.59 27.62 -27.06
CA ARG A 564 -18.95 26.22 -27.34
C ARG A 564 -20.25 26.03 -28.15
N THR A 565 -21.06 27.05 -28.29
CA THR A 565 -22.28 27.03 -29.15
C THR A 565 -21.99 27.40 -30.61
N GLU A 566 -20.77 27.76 -30.98
CA GLU A 566 -20.50 28.36 -32.30
C GLU A 566 -19.26 27.85 -33.06
N ARG A 567 -18.65 26.70 -32.74
CA ARG A 567 -17.45 26.24 -33.52
C ARG A 567 -17.50 24.80 -33.96
N GLN A 568 -17.27 24.63 -35.27
CA GLN A 568 -16.80 23.42 -35.96
C GLN A 568 -15.32 23.17 -35.66
N PRO A 569 -14.80 21.91 -35.81
CA PRO A 569 -13.45 21.56 -35.39
C PRO A 569 -12.39 22.11 -36.35
N GLU A 570 -11.39 22.80 -35.83
CA GLU A 570 -10.14 23.12 -36.52
C GLU A 570 -9.00 22.23 -35.97
N GLU A 571 -8.22 21.72 -36.92
CA GLU A 571 -7.06 20.86 -36.74
C GLU A 571 -5.87 21.57 -36.08
N GLY A 572 -5.21 20.84 -35.18
CA GLY A 572 -3.76 20.92 -34.92
C GLY A 572 -3.25 22.07 -34.07
N GLN A 573 -2.87 21.74 -32.83
CA GLN A 573 -1.62 22.26 -32.25
C GLN A 573 -1.26 21.51 -30.94
N ASN A 574 -0.10 20.84 -30.98
CA ASN A 574 0.61 20.29 -29.84
C ASN A 574 1.04 21.40 -28.87
N ALA A 575 0.47 21.45 -27.69
CA ALA A 575 0.96 22.29 -26.60
C ALA A 575 1.43 21.42 -25.44
N ARG A 576 2.72 21.43 -25.20
CA ARG A 576 3.43 20.84 -24.08
C ARG A 576 2.79 21.22 -22.75
N TRP A 577 2.41 20.22 -21.97
CA TRP A 577 1.98 20.37 -20.59
C TRP A 577 3.20 20.32 -19.67
N GLN A 578 3.72 21.47 -19.33
CA GLN A 578 4.55 21.70 -18.15
C GLN A 578 4.06 22.99 -17.50
N LYS A 579 3.17 22.89 -16.52
CA LYS A 579 2.97 23.93 -15.52
C LYS A 579 2.86 23.29 -14.14
N SER A 580 3.77 23.70 -13.30
CA SER A 580 4.04 23.25 -11.95
C SER A 580 2.89 23.49 -10.97
N ALA A 581 2.82 22.65 -9.94
CA ALA A 581 1.94 22.74 -8.77
C ALA A 581 2.01 24.07 -7.98
N ALA A 582 2.90 24.98 -8.33
CA ALA A 582 3.01 26.31 -7.72
C ALA A 582 1.86 27.26 -8.09
N ASP A 583 1.05 26.95 -9.11
CA ASP A 583 -0.04 27.83 -9.57
C ASP A 583 -1.38 27.60 -8.84
N SER A 584 -1.48 26.65 -7.91
CA SER A 584 -2.74 26.34 -7.22
C SER A 584 -3.17 27.41 -6.19
N ASP A 585 -2.25 28.19 -5.65
CA ASP A 585 -2.54 29.21 -4.63
C ASP A 585 -2.65 30.66 -5.17
N ALA A 586 -2.20 30.92 -6.39
CA ALA A 586 -2.17 32.28 -6.96
C ALA A 586 -3.55 32.94 -7.20
N GLY A 587 -4.63 32.18 -7.07
CA GLY A 587 -6.02 32.65 -7.27
C GLY A 587 -6.86 32.71 -6.00
N LEU A 588 -6.30 32.43 -4.80
CA LEU A 588 -7.04 32.34 -3.55
C LEU A 588 -6.85 33.59 -2.70
N CYS A 589 -7.95 34.22 -2.26
CA CYS A 589 -7.94 35.32 -1.31
C CYS A 589 -8.56 34.86 0.01
N GLY A 590 -7.78 34.87 1.10
CA GLY A 590 -8.25 34.48 2.43
C GLY A 590 -9.27 35.49 2.98
N THR A 591 -10.43 35.01 3.46
CA THR A 591 -11.51 35.87 3.94
C THR A 591 -11.70 35.85 5.46
N ALA A 592 -11.44 34.72 6.12
CA ALA A 592 -11.52 34.59 7.58
C ALA A 592 -10.60 33.48 8.06
N VAL A 593 -9.86 33.76 9.10
CA VAL A 593 -8.99 32.80 9.79
C VAL A 593 -9.56 32.54 11.17
N GLN A 594 -9.76 31.28 11.50
CA GLN A 594 -10.05 30.81 12.85
C GLN A 594 -8.88 29.95 13.33
N ALA A 595 -8.47 30.12 14.57
CA ALA A 595 -7.36 29.36 15.14
C ALA A 595 -7.72 28.85 16.54
N ARG A 596 -7.13 27.71 16.90
CA ARG A 596 -7.27 27.08 18.20
C ARG A 596 -5.95 26.43 18.62
N ASP A 597 -5.54 26.68 19.84
CA ASP A 597 -4.44 25.94 20.44
C ASP A 597 -4.92 24.55 20.89
N CYS A 598 -4.14 23.55 20.61
CA CYS A 598 -4.43 22.15 20.90
C CYS A 598 -3.41 21.59 21.89
N ALA A 599 -3.72 20.44 22.49
CA ALA A 599 -2.75 19.71 23.29
C ALA A 599 -1.58 19.23 22.44
N ASP A 600 -0.42 19.09 23.05
CA ASP A 600 0.76 18.49 22.41
C ASP A 600 0.46 17.05 21.97
N VAL A 601 1.08 16.64 20.87
CA VAL A 601 0.98 15.27 20.36
C VAL A 601 2.18 14.47 20.87
N THR A 602 1.92 13.55 21.80
CA THR A 602 2.98 12.76 22.46
C THR A 602 3.03 11.30 22.04
N GLY A 603 2.07 10.85 21.19
CA GLY A 603 1.95 9.46 20.78
C GLY A 603 1.50 9.30 19.32
N ARG A 604 1.45 8.04 18.90
CA ARG A 604 0.96 7.63 17.58
C ARG A 604 -0.53 7.26 17.65
N GLY A 605 -1.19 7.24 16.51
CA GLY A 605 -2.58 6.81 16.35
C GLY A 605 -3.55 7.90 15.92
N LEU A 606 -4.82 7.72 16.27
CA LEU A 606 -5.90 8.66 16.00
C LEU A 606 -6.14 9.55 17.22
N LEU A 607 -5.94 10.84 17.04
CA LEU A 607 -6.00 11.84 18.09
C LEU A 607 -7.12 12.85 17.82
N THR A 608 -7.87 13.27 18.83
CA THR A 608 -8.86 14.34 18.70
C THR A 608 -8.23 15.68 19.08
N LEU A 609 -8.12 16.58 18.10
CA LEU A 609 -7.62 17.94 18.31
C LEU A 609 -8.70 18.87 18.90
N GLY A 610 -9.97 18.53 18.71
CA GLY A 610 -11.14 19.25 19.22
C GLY A 610 -11.99 19.88 18.12
N THR A 611 -12.92 20.74 18.50
CA THR A 611 -13.89 21.38 17.61
C THR A 611 -13.49 22.83 17.32
N ILE A 612 -13.55 23.21 16.06
CA ILE A 612 -13.39 24.59 15.61
C ILE A 612 -14.72 25.11 15.05
N ALA A 613 -15.10 26.32 15.45
CA ALA A 613 -16.31 27.00 14.92
C ALA A 613 -15.91 27.96 13.81
N LEU A 614 -16.65 27.96 12.71
CA LEU A 614 -16.35 28.71 11.51
C LEU A 614 -17.60 29.47 11.06
N LYS A 615 -17.48 30.77 10.85
CA LYS A 615 -18.53 31.54 10.18
C LYS A 615 -18.35 31.41 8.67
N VAL A 616 -19.40 30.97 7.97
CA VAL A 616 -19.41 30.91 6.49
C VAL A 616 -19.37 32.32 5.94
N PRO A 617 -18.48 32.65 5.00
CA PRO A 617 -18.42 33.99 4.42
C PRO A 617 -19.76 34.38 3.76
N GLU A 618 -20.15 35.63 3.96
CA GLU A 618 -21.30 36.22 3.28
C GLU A 618 -20.93 36.55 1.84
N CYS A 619 -21.78 36.23 0.90
CA CYS A 619 -21.59 36.54 -0.51
C CYS A 619 -22.94 36.94 -1.15
N GLU A 620 -22.91 37.93 -2.03
CA GLU A 620 -24.09 38.39 -2.76
C GLU A 620 -24.58 37.39 -3.81
N ASN A 621 -23.68 36.54 -4.30
CA ASN A 621 -23.95 35.51 -5.31
C ASN A 621 -23.38 34.18 -4.87
N ASN A 622 -23.79 33.09 -5.52
CA ASN A 622 -23.21 31.77 -5.30
C ASN A 622 -21.68 31.82 -5.52
N ALA A 623 -20.93 31.38 -4.52
CA ALA A 623 -19.48 31.35 -4.56
C ALA A 623 -18.95 29.97 -4.18
N VAL A 624 -17.79 29.62 -4.71
CA VAL A 624 -17.07 28.38 -4.36
C VAL A 624 -15.88 28.74 -3.50
N TYR A 625 -15.83 28.15 -2.32
CA TYR A 625 -14.73 28.32 -1.39
C TYR A 625 -13.98 27.00 -1.20
N THR A 626 -12.70 27.08 -0.95
CA THR A 626 -11.92 26.00 -0.36
C THR A 626 -11.77 26.27 1.12
N LEU A 627 -12.23 25.35 1.98
CA LEU A 627 -11.96 25.39 3.40
C LEU A 627 -10.66 24.62 3.66
N ARG A 628 -9.61 25.34 4.07
CA ARG A 628 -8.30 24.78 4.35
C ARG A 628 -8.10 24.67 5.85
N PHE A 629 -7.77 23.47 6.31
CA PHE A 629 -7.26 23.21 7.66
C PHE A 629 -5.75 23.02 7.61
N SER A 630 -5.06 23.60 8.58
CA SER A 630 -3.62 23.45 8.73
C SER A 630 -3.25 23.29 10.20
N LEU A 631 -2.16 22.58 10.45
CA LEU A 631 -1.58 22.40 11.76
C LEU A 631 -0.17 22.98 11.74
N THR A 632 0.16 23.75 12.76
CA THR A 632 1.52 24.25 13.01
C THR A 632 1.97 23.79 14.39
N SER A 633 3.26 23.56 14.53
CA SER A 633 3.92 23.23 15.80
C SER A 633 5.36 23.74 15.77
N ASP A 634 6.02 23.80 16.93
CA ASP A 634 7.40 24.32 17.03
C ASP A 634 8.43 23.39 16.38
N ASN A 635 8.08 22.12 16.20
CA ASN A 635 8.96 21.07 15.70
C ASN A 635 8.37 20.27 14.52
N ALA A 636 7.47 20.86 13.75
CA ALA A 636 6.86 20.25 12.55
C ALA A 636 7.52 20.72 11.26
#